data_591848dbb32f48fd926e5fc403c07b46
#
_entry.id   591848dbb32f48fd926e5fc403c07b46
#
_cell.length_a   1.000
_cell.length_b   1.000
_cell.length_c   1.000
_cell.angle_alpha   90.00
_cell.angle_beta   90.00
_cell.angle_gamma   90.00
#
_symmetry.space_group_name_H-M   'P 1'
#
loop_
_entity.id
_entity.type
_entity.pdbx_description
1 polymer ?
#
loop_
_entity_poly.entity_id
_entity_poly.type
_entity_poly.pdbx_seq_one_letter_code
_entity_poly.pdbx_strand_id
1 'polypeptide(L)'
;LQITYIGYVSQEVKVSGKREINVVLKEDTETLDEVVVVGFGTQKKVNLTGAVGLATAKELESRPVTSATQALQGLVPGLQISTSTGELDKTADISIRGTGTIGEGSSGAPLILIDGMEGDLNTVNPQDIENISVLKDAAASSIYGSRAPFGVILVTTKSGKKGKTNINYNNSFRISTPINMPEMMDSYTFANFMNSGSLNQGGGLIFTEDLMREMLNWQAAGGGSTGGVKASSNGQWGKPEYDPFTTAWANTNWYDEVYKSSTFSQEHNVSLNGGSDIVAYYASFNYLDQGGLLKAGDDGLQRYNVTAKINANLTPWLKFNYSTRFTRNDVWRPTSFNSSFYDQLGRATWPNMPVKDPNGYYTNNGWTNPVQNLVEGGKRNAQTDRLYQQASLVIEPIKNWITHVEFNYSIMNSSVKETSIPTYNHDVEGNLIDTHGTSYLYQDQTKENYLNLNIYSEYSQSFNNAHNAKVMLGFQTEDMKQEFSSTKKYGVMMGGMPYFDVTTGLDGQGNPKATEAGGNGKRWKTAGFFGRLNYDYLGRYLAEINMRYDGSSRFRRGSRWQWSPSFSLGWNIAQEKFWESLTDIANTLKLRVSYGELGNQNTTAWYPTYRDMILKSSNGTWLQDGVKPNTAEPGNLVSNSLTWEKVRTWDIGFDYGFLSNRLTGSFDYYIRYTDGMVGPAPELPSILGTSAPKTNNCNLRTNGW
;
A
#
# COMPACT_ATOMS: atom_id res chain seq x y z
N LEU A 1 -9.53 -39.99 18.50
CA LEU A 1 -10.39 -38.86 18.78
C LEU A 1 -9.53 -37.67 19.15
N GLN A 2 -9.62 -36.58 18.37
CA GLN A 2 -8.98 -35.32 18.72
C GLN A 2 -9.99 -34.47 19.49
N ILE A 3 -9.58 -34.00 20.67
CA ILE A 3 -10.41 -33.17 21.53
C ILE A 3 -9.74 -31.79 21.61
N THR A 4 -10.47 -30.76 21.21
CA THR A 4 -10.05 -29.37 21.23
C THR A 4 -11.06 -28.54 22.03
N TYR A 5 -10.56 -27.66 22.87
CA TYR A 5 -11.38 -26.68 23.59
C TYR A 5 -10.61 -25.36 23.68
N ILE A 6 -11.32 -24.24 23.57
CA ILE A 6 -10.69 -22.92 23.59
C ILE A 6 -9.97 -22.70 24.91
N GLY A 7 -8.66 -22.38 24.88
CA GLY A 7 -7.83 -22.20 26.06
C GLY A 7 -7.21 -23.48 26.62
N TYR A 8 -7.33 -24.59 25.91
CA TYR A 8 -6.74 -25.88 26.32
C TYR A 8 -5.93 -26.52 25.19
N VAL A 9 -4.84 -27.21 25.54
CA VAL A 9 -4.01 -27.96 24.60
C VAL A 9 -4.81 -29.08 23.95
N SER A 10 -4.80 -29.14 22.62
CA SER A 10 -5.45 -30.21 21.86
C SER A 10 -4.86 -31.57 22.23
N GLN A 11 -5.70 -32.54 22.57
CA GLN A 11 -5.28 -33.89 22.91
C GLN A 11 -5.81 -34.93 21.94
N GLU A 12 -4.96 -35.83 21.49
CA GLU A 12 -5.35 -37.02 20.72
C GLU A 12 -5.46 -38.23 21.64
N VAL A 13 -6.65 -38.83 21.68
CA VAL A 13 -6.93 -40.01 22.52
C VAL A 13 -7.32 -41.19 21.64
N LYS A 14 -6.61 -42.32 21.81
CA LYS A 14 -6.98 -43.58 21.14
C LYS A 14 -8.25 -44.17 21.73
N VAL A 15 -9.25 -44.36 20.91
CA VAL A 15 -10.58 -44.84 21.31
C VAL A 15 -10.67 -46.37 21.34
N SER A 16 -9.68 -47.14 21.55
CA SER A 16 -9.54 -48.60 21.53
C SER A 16 -10.75 -49.38 22.16
N GLY A 17 -11.97 -49.18 21.62
CA GLY A 17 -13.16 -49.92 22.08
C GLY A 17 -13.74 -49.55 23.45
N LYS A 18 -13.24 -48.51 24.09
CA LYS A 18 -13.72 -48.00 25.39
C LYS A 18 -15.05 -47.25 25.19
N ARG A 19 -16.05 -47.58 26.03
CA ARG A 19 -17.38 -46.94 26.01
C ARG A 19 -17.38 -45.56 26.69
N GLU A 20 -16.40 -45.30 27.55
CA GLU A 20 -16.25 -44.05 28.31
C GLU A 20 -14.77 -43.70 28.36
N ILE A 21 -14.41 -42.46 28.03
CA ILE A 21 -13.03 -41.94 28.02
C ILE A 21 -13.05 -40.59 28.73
N ASN A 22 -12.50 -40.57 29.94
CA ASN A 22 -12.30 -39.34 30.70
C ASN A 22 -11.00 -38.63 30.22
N VAL A 23 -11.14 -37.44 29.71
CA VAL A 23 -10.02 -36.65 29.23
C VAL A 23 -9.91 -35.38 30.07
N VAL A 24 -8.76 -35.19 30.70
CA VAL A 24 -8.43 -33.96 31.41
C VAL A 24 -7.63 -33.09 30.43
N LEU A 25 -8.25 -32.04 29.95
CA LEU A 25 -7.56 -31.04 29.12
C LEU A 25 -6.64 -30.22 29.98
N LYS A 26 -5.41 -30.05 29.53
CA LYS A 26 -4.44 -29.13 30.16
C LYS A 26 -4.67 -27.73 29.57
N GLU A 27 -4.67 -26.73 30.46
CA GLU A 27 -4.74 -25.33 30.03
C GLU A 27 -3.59 -25.02 29.05
N ASP A 28 -3.93 -24.30 27.98
CA ASP A 28 -2.96 -23.86 26.99
C ASP A 28 -2.22 -22.64 27.57
N THR A 29 -1.08 -22.90 28.18
CA THR A 29 -0.18 -21.86 28.72
C THR A 29 0.77 -21.30 27.65
N GLU A 30 0.58 -21.66 26.36
CA GLU A 30 1.48 -21.25 25.27
C GLU A 30 1.52 -19.72 25.04
N THR A 31 0.60 -18.93 25.59
CA THR A 31 0.69 -17.47 25.56
C THR A 31 1.97 -16.89 26.19
N LEU A 32 2.68 -17.65 27.01
CA LEU A 32 3.97 -17.25 27.62
C LEU A 32 5.19 -17.57 26.74
N ASP A 33 5.08 -18.52 25.82
CA ASP A 33 6.16 -18.93 24.91
C ASP A 33 6.02 -18.37 23.48
N GLU A 34 5.10 -17.43 23.27
CA GLU A 34 4.92 -16.77 21.98
C GLU A 34 6.23 -16.08 21.55
N VAL A 35 6.80 -16.55 20.44
CA VAL A 35 8.03 -16.03 19.87
C VAL A 35 7.68 -15.01 18.79
N VAL A 36 8.22 -13.81 18.93
CA VAL A 36 8.00 -12.71 18.00
C VAL A 36 9.25 -12.48 17.18
N VAL A 37 9.11 -12.31 15.87
CA VAL A 37 10.22 -11.88 15.02
C VAL A 37 10.46 -10.39 15.27
N VAL A 38 11.66 -10.04 15.70
CA VAL A 38 12.08 -8.66 15.97
C VAL A 38 13.50 -8.44 15.45
N GLY A 39 13.65 -7.54 14.52
CA GLY A 39 14.93 -7.28 13.90
C GLY A 39 15.50 -8.52 13.20
N PHE A 40 16.79 -8.70 13.28
CA PHE A 40 17.50 -9.85 12.71
C PHE A 40 17.49 -11.07 13.65
N GLY A 41 16.30 -11.42 14.20
CA GLY A 41 16.19 -12.56 15.10
C GLY A 41 14.80 -12.73 15.68
N THR A 42 14.67 -13.69 16.58
CA THR A 42 13.42 -13.97 17.30
C THR A 42 13.63 -13.75 18.79
N GLN A 43 12.61 -13.24 19.47
CA GLN A 43 12.60 -13.06 20.93
C GLN A 43 11.27 -13.57 21.50
N LYS A 44 11.31 -14.10 22.73
CA LYS A 44 10.08 -14.38 23.45
C LYS A 44 9.34 -13.08 23.74
N LYS A 45 8.03 -13.03 23.55
CA LYS A 45 7.17 -11.86 23.78
C LYS A 45 7.38 -11.26 25.18
N VAL A 46 7.56 -12.10 26.17
CA VAL A 46 7.83 -11.71 27.57
C VAL A 46 9.13 -10.90 27.72
N ASN A 47 10.11 -11.11 26.86
CA ASN A 47 11.42 -10.46 26.89
C ASN A 47 11.50 -9.19 26.03
N LEU A 48 10.44 -8.86 25.30
CA LEU A 48 10.42 -7.65 24.49
C LEU A 48 10.38 -6.40 25.38
N THR A 49 11.24 -5.44 25.08
CA THR A 49 11.32 -4.15 25.78
C THR A 49 10.73 -3.00 24.94
N GLY A 50 10.48 -3.23 23.64
CA GLY A 50 9.83 -2.29 22.74
C GLY A 50 8.33 -2.55 22.56
N ALA A 51 7.62 -1.55 22.01
CA ALA A 51 6.19 -1.64 21.70
C ALA A 51 5.95 -2.42 20.41
N VAL A 52 5.44 -3.65 20.51
CA VAL A 52 5.19 -4.54 19.37
C VAL A 52 3.74 -4.99 19.36
N GLY A 53 3.06 -4.83 18.22
CA GLY A 53 1.76 -5.44 17.94
C GLY A 53 1.93 -6.72 17.15
N LEU A 54 1.07 -7.70 17.38
CA LEU A 54 1.10 -8.98 16.67
C LEU A 54 -0.27 -9.29 16.10
N ALA A 55 -0.30 -9.77 14.85
CA ALA A 55 -1.47 -10.40 14.23
C ALA A 55 -1.08 -11.81 13.82
N THR A 56 -1.88 -12.79 14.23
CA THR A 56 -1.64 -14.22 14.01
C THR A 56 -2.30 -14.71 12.72
N ALA A 57 -1.83 -15.83 12.16
CA ALA A 57 -2.44 -16.49 11.00
C ALA A 57 -3.95 -16.68 11.19
N LYS A 58 -4.38 -17.15 12.36
CA LYS A 58 -5.79 -17.42 12.68
C LYS A 58 -6.66 -16.17 12.57
N GLU A 59 -6.17 -15.02 13.04
CA GLU A 59 -6.90 -13.76 12.96
C GLU A 59 -6.99 -13.25 11.52
N LEU A 60 -5.92 -13.42 10.73
CA LEU A 60 -5.87 -13.01 9.34
C LEU A 60 -6.72 -13.89 8.42
N GLU A 61 -6.64 -15.21 8.60
CA GLU A 61 -7.38 -16.20 7.79
C GLU A 61 -8.89 -16.16 8.02
N SER A 62 -9.34 -15.73 9.20
CA SER A 62 -10.76 -15.64 9.54
C SER A 62 -11.48 -14.48 8.84
N ARG A 63 -10.77 -13.56 8.20
CA ARG A 63 -11.34 -12.36 7.57
C ARG A 63 -11.60 -12.59 6.08
N PRO A 64 -12.79 -12.23 5.58
CA PRO A 64 -13.16 -12.41 4.17
C PRO A 64 -12.61 -11.26 3.30
N VAL A 65 -11.31 -11.06 3.29
CA VAL A 65 -10.62 -9.96 2.57
C VAL A 65 -9.71 -10.50 1.46
N THR A 66 -9.38 -9.66 0.49
CA THR A 66 -8.58 -10.03 -0.69
C THR A 66 -7.09 -9.69 -0.56
N SER A 67 -6.72 -8.90 0.45
CA SER A 67 -5.32 -8.50 0.66
C SER A 67 -4.91 -8.57 2.12
N ALA A 68 -3.61 -8.79 2.37
CA ALA A 68 -3.05 -8.77 3.72
C ALA A 68 -3.17 -7.37 4.37
N THR A 69 -3.17 -6.31 3.57
CA THR A 69 -3.38 -4.94 4.05
C THR A 69 -4.77 -4.78 4.67
N GLN A 70 -5.81 -5.23 3.99
CA GLN A 70 -7.19 -5.21 4.52
C GLN A 70 -7.33 -6.14 5.73
N ALA A 71 -6.65 -7.30 5.71
CA ALA A 71 -6.66 -8.23 6.83
C ALA A 71 -6.13 -7.61 8.14
N LEU A 72 -5.16 -6.71 8.05
CA LEU A 72 -4.57 -6.03 9.21
C LEU A 72 -5.41 -4.89 9.77
N GLN A 73 -6.34 -4.34 8.99
CA GLN A 73 -7.11 -3.16 9.40
C GLN A 73 -7.88 -3.43 10.70
N GLY A 74 -7.63 -2.60 11.73
CA GLY A 74 -8.27 -2.72 13.06
C GLY A 74 -7.78 -3.88 13.94
N LEU A 75 -6.76 -4.68 13.53
CA LEU A 75 -6.20 -5.74 14.37
C LEU A 75 -5.13 -5.23 15.33
N VAL A 76 -4.31 -4.28 14.90
CA VAL A 76 -3.17 -3.80 15.69
C VAL A 76 -3.45 -2.35 16.14
N PRO A 77 -3.55 -2.09 17.45
CA PRO A 77 -3.72 -0.73 17.96
C PRO A 77 -2.57 0.18 17.52
N GLY A 78 -2.91 1.40 17.07
CA GLY A 78 -1.95 2.38 16.55
C GLY A 78 -1.50 2.16 15.12
N LEU A 79 -1.96 1.12 14.44
CA LEU A 79 -1.83 0.93 12.99
C LEU A 79 -3.09 1.45 12.31
N GLN A 80 -2.95 2.45 11.45
CA GLN A 80 -4.03 3.00 10.64
C GLN A 80 -3.83 2.60 9.20
N ILE A 81 -4.88 2.09 8.60
CA ILE A 81 -4.93 1.70 7.18
C ILE A 81 -6.15 2.36 6.59
N SER A 82 -5.97 3.23 5.60
CA SER A 82 -7.05 3.93 4.92
C SER A 82 -6.93 3.75 3.41
N THR A 83 -8.08 3.57 2.77
CA THR A 83 -8.22 3.55 1.31
C THR A 83 -9.00 4.79 0.91
N SER A 84 -8.44 5.63 0.05
CA SER A 84 -9.06 6.88 -0.40
C SER A 84 -10.01 6.68 -1.57
N THR A 85 -9.88 5.57 -2.30
CA THR A 85 -10.68 5.26 -3.50
C THR A 85 -11.11 3.80 -3.50
N GLY A 86 -12.09 3.45 -4.34
CA GLY A 86 -12.50 2.06 -4.61
C GLY A 86 -11.71 1.39 -5.76
N GLU A 87 -10.67 2.03 -6.28
CA GLU A 87 -9.86 1.48 -7.36
C GLU A 87 -9.06 0.26 -6.89
N LEU A 88 -9.08 -0.82 -7.67
CA LEU A 88 -8.46 -2.10 -7.31
C LEU A 88 -6.92 -2.07 -7.34
N ASP A 89 -6.32 -1.14 -8.10
CA ASP A 89 -4.87 -0.96 -8.23
C ASP A 89 -4.27 0.08 -7.27
N LYS A 90 -5.09 0.68 -6.39
CA LYS A 90 -4.59 1.62 -5.39
C LYS A 90 -4.12 0.92 -4.13
N THR A 91 -2.94 1.29 -3.71
CA THR A 91 -2.41 0.88 -2.40
C THR A 91 -3.06 1.70 -1.30
N ALA A 92 -3.36 1.04 -0.18
CA ALA A 92 -3.84 1.75 1.00
C ALA A 92 -2.72 2.59 1.63
N ASP A 93 -3.09 3.72 2.20
CA ASP A 93 -2.19 4.52 3.03
C ASP A 93 -2.05 3.87 4.40
N ILE A 94 -0.82 3.55 4.77
CA ILE A 94 -0.49 2.88 6.03
C ILE A 94 0.32 3.83 6.91
N SER A 95 -0.12 4.04 8.13
CA SER A 95 0.62 4.80 9.13
C SER A 95 0.63 4.12 10.49
N ILE A 96 1.73 4.27 11.22
CA ILE A 96 1.88 3.78 12.59
C ILE A 96 1.96 4.97 13.53
N ARG A 97 1.04 5.05 14.51
CA ARG A 97 0.95 6.14 15.48
C ARG A 97 0.75 7.51 14.82
N GLY A 98 -0.09 7.55 13.78
CA GLY A 98 -0.47 8.78 13.07
C GLY A 98 0.60 9.34 12.14
N THR A 99 0.45 10.62 11.77
CA THR A 99 1.34 11.29 10.82
C THR A 99 2.77 11.36 11.35
N GLY A 100 3.70 10.77 10.61
CA GLY A 100 5.12 10.70 10.96
C GLY A 100 5.93 11.92 10.51
N THR A 101 5.60 12.47 9.35
CA THR A 101 6.24 13.67 8.77
C THR A 101 5.23 14.46 7.95
N ILE A 102 5.41 15.79 7.92
CA ILE A 102 4.74 16.73 7.02
C ILE A 102 5.76 17.41 6.10
N GLY A 103 6.99 16.89 6.08
CA GLY A 103 8.07 17.42 5.27
C GLY A 103 7.78 17.28 3.78
N GLU A 104 8.03 18.33 3.02
CA GLU A 104 7.86 18.29 1.57
C GLU A 104 8.83 17.31 0.91
N GLY A 105 8.27 16.34 0.18
CA GLY A 105 9.04 15.31 -0.48
C GLY A 105 9.56 14.19 0.43
N SER A 106 9.02 14.06 1.65
CA SER A 106 9.29 12.96 2.57
C SER A 106 8.09 12.01 2.66
N SER A 107 8.37 10.73 2.95
CA SER A 107 7.34 9.73 3.23
C SER A 107 7.33 9.34 4.69
N GLY A 108 6.16 9.34 5.31
CA GLY A 108 5.89 8.87 6.67
C GLY A 108 5.42 7.42 6.75
N ALA A 109 5.47 6.67 5.65
CA ALA A 109 5.06 5.27 5.60
C ALA A 109 6.03 4.36 6.39
N PRO A 110 5.51 3.31 7.05
CA PRO A 110 6.35 2.32 7.71
C PRO A 110 7.11 1.47 6.68
N LEU A 111 8.23 0.90 7.10
CA LEU A 111 8.94 -0.12 6.32
C LEU A 111 8.18 -1.45 6.39
N ILE A 112 7.89 -2.04 5.25
CA ILE A 112 7.24 -3.36 5.17
C ILE A 112 8.27 -4.38 4.73
N LEU A 113 8.48 -5.41 5.56
CA LEU A 113 9.40 -6.50 5.27
C LEU A 113 8.63 -7.83 5.24
N ILE A 114 8.79 -8.58 4.17
CA ILE A 114 8.21 -9.91 3.99
C ILE A 114 9.36 -10.92 3.99
N ASP A 115 9.42 -11.75 5.02
CA ASP A 115 10.54 -12.65 5.30
C ASP A 115 11.91 -11.93 5.31
N GLY A 116 11.96 -10.71 5.87
CA GLY A 116 13.16 -9.89 5.97
C GLY A 116 13.50 -9.03 4.74
N MET A 117 12.74 -9.13 3.66
CA MET A 117 12.93 -8.36 2.43
C MET A 117 11.82 -7.34 2.23
N GLU A 118 12.16 -6.13 1.78
CA GLU A 118 11.17 -5.11 1.47
C GLU A 118 10.14 -5.59 0.43
N GLY A 119 8.87 -5.35 0.72
CA GLY A 119 7.77 -5.79 -0.14
C GLY A 119 6.49 -5.01 0.07
N ASP A 120 5.48 -5.36 -0.72
CA ASP A 120 4.14 -4.79 -0.66
C ASP A 120 3.17 -5.84 -0.09
N LEU A 121 2.44 -5.49 0.97
CA LEU A 121 1.43 -6.34 1.60
C LEU A 121 0.35 -6.83 0.64
N ASN A 122 0.02 -6.02 -0.37
CA ASN A 122 -1.00 -6.40 -1.37
C ASN A 122 -0.53 -7.52 -2.31
N THR A 123 0.78 -7.82 -2.32
CA THR A 123 1.33 -8.90 -3.13
C THR A 123 1.40 -10.24 -2.41
N VAL A 124 1.07 -10.27 -1.12
CA VAL A 124 1.10 -11.49 -0.30
C VAL A 124 -0.31 -12.03 -0.10
N ASN A 125 -0.47 -13.32 -0.34
CA ASN A 125 -1.69 -14.00 0.00
C ASN A 125 -1.82 -14.11 1.54
N PRO A 126 -2.93 -13.65 2.15
CA PRO A 126 -3.18 -13.81 3.58
C PRO A 126 -3.06 -15.26 4.09
N GLN A 127 -3.40 -16.24 3.26
CA GLN A 127 -3.33 -17.68 3.58
C GLN A 127 -1.90 -18.20 3.71
N ASP A 128 -0.90 -17.51 3.14
CA ASP A 128 0.51 -17.87 3.24
C ASP A 128 1.20 -17.21 4.44
N ILE A 129 0.51 -16.34 5.19
CA ILE A 129 1.07 -15.62 6.33
C ILE A 129 1.01 -16.49 7.59
N GLU A 130 2.10 -16.59 8.32
CA GLU A 130 2.18 -17.22 9.64
C GLU A 130 1.90 -16.21 10.76
N ASN A 131 2.52 -15.02 10.68
CA ASN A 131 2.26 -13.90 11.58
C ASN A 131 2.70 -12.57 10.97
N ILE A 132 2.17 -11.48 11.53
CA ILE A 132 2.62 -10.12 11.23
C ILE A 132 2.94 -9.42 12.54
N SER A 133 4.18 -8.95 12.67
CA SER A 133 4.64 -8.15 13.80
C SER A 133 4.75 -6.68 13.39
N VAL A 134 4.17 -5.78 14.17
CA VAL A 134 4.21 -4.33 13.94
C VAL A 134 5.05 -3.68 15.02
N LEU A 135 6.25 -3.21 14.65
CA LEU A 135 7.18 -2.50 15.53
C LEU A 135 6.79 -1.03 15.54
N LYS A 136 6.32 -0.54 16.68
CA LYS A 136 5.67 0.79 16.79
C LYS A 136 6.59 1.88 17.33
N ASP A 137 7.67 1.53 18.00
CA ASP A 137 8.62 2.47 18.58
C ASP A 137 9.99 2.47 17.90
N ALA A 138 10.79 3.49 18.18
CA ALA A 138 12.10 3.64 17.59
C ALA A 138 13.11 2.61 18.13
N ALA A 139 12.95 2.09 19.37
CA ALA A 139 13.86 1.10 19.90
C ALA A 139 13.69 -0.24 19.19
N ALA A 140 12.44 -0.72 19.01
CA ALA A 140 12.15 -1.95 18.30
C ALA A 140 12.53 -1.86 16.80
N SER A 141 12.36 -0.68 16.17
CA SER A 141 12.62 -0.48 14.74
C SER A 141 14.06 -0.08 14.39
N SER A 142 14.88 0.35 15.38
CA SER A 142 16.20 0.92 15.16
C SER A 142 17.18 0.02 14.42
N ILE A 143 17.07 -1.28 14.60
CA ILE A 143 17.94 -2.25 13.93
C ILE A 143 17.78 -2.24 12.40
N TYR A 144 16.65 -1.75 11.88
CA TYR A 144 16.37 -1.59 10.45
C TYR A 144 16.83 -0.23 9.89
N GLY A 145 17.34 0.64 10.76
CA GLY A 145 18.02 1.89 10.41
C GLY A 145 17.14 2.95 9.81
N SER A 146 17.74 3.73 8.93
CA SER A 146 17.18 4.94 8.34
C SER A 146 15.98 4.73 7.39
N ARG A 147 15.59 3.50 7.16
CA ARG A 147 14.38 3.16 6.39
C ARG A 147 13.13 2.96 7.27
N ALA A 148 13.31 2.86 8.59
CA ALA A 148 12.29 2.50 9.54
C ALA A 148 11.95 3.58 10.60
N PRO A 149 12.08 4.88 10.33
CA PRO A 149 11.85 5.91 11.35
C PRO A 149 10.40 5.98 11.82
N PHE A 150 9.46 5.51 11.01
CA PHE A 150 8.02 5.54 11.30
C PHE A 150 7.45 4.16 11.64
N GLY A 151 8.33 3.20 11.99
CA GLY A 151 7.97 1.85 12.37
C GLY A 151 8.18 0.82 11.25
N VAL A 152 7.96 -0.45 11.60
CA VAL A 152 8.18 -1.59 10.69
C VAL A 152 7.02 -2.57 10.79
N ILE A 153 6.59 -3.08 9.66
CA ILE A 153 5.65 -4.20 9.55
C ILE A 153 6.44 -5.41 9.06
N LEU A 154 6.58 -6.41 9.91
CA LEU A 154 7.28 -7.66 9.62
C LEU A 154 6.27 -8.74 9.30
N VAL A 155 6.26 -9.24 8.08
CA VAL A 155 5.44 -10.36 7.65
C VAL A 155 6.31 -11.60 7.61
N THR A 156 5.92 -12.60 8.38
CA THR A 156 6.52 -13.93 8.32
C THR A 156 5.57 -14.84 7.56
N THR A 157 6.03 -15.45 6.46
CA THR A 157 5.21 -16.39 5.71
C THR A 157 5.48 -17.83 6.14
N LYS A 158 4.48 -18.70 5.96
CA LYS A 158 4.53 -20.11 6.35
C LYS A 158 5.79 -20.80 5.81
N SER A 159 6.31 -21.71 6.59
CA SER A 159 7.52 -22.49 6.28
C SER A 159 7.26 -23.99 6.37
N GLY A 160 8.14 -24.79 5.78
CA GLY A 160 8.11 -26.24 5.88
C GLY A 160 8.29 -26.72 7.32
N LYS A 161 7.53 -27.74 7.69
CA LYS A 161 7.64 -28.41 9.00
C LYS A 161 8.03 -29.85 8.81
N LYS A 162 8.82 -30.41 9.75
CA LYS A 162 9.11 -31.84 9.79
C LYS A 162 7.84 -32.64 9.88
N GLY A 163 7.68 -33.68 9.07
CA GLY A 163 6.56 -34.56 9.06
C GLY A 163 6.16 -35.05 7.69
N LYS A 164 5.09 -35.82 7.61
CA LYS A 164 4.50 -36.27 6.34
C LYS A 164 4.02 -35.04 5.54
N THR A 165 4.13 -35.17 4.22
CA THR A 165 3.58 -34.16 3.32
C THR A 165 2.09 -33.95 3.59
N ASN A 166 1.72 -32.72 3.85
CA ASN A 166 0.35 -32.27 4.03
C ASN A 166 -0.02 -31.35 2.86
N ILE A 167 -1.13 -31.64 2.20
CA ILE A 167 -1.67 -30.82 1.12
C ILE A 167 -2.94 -30.17 1.65
N ASN A 168 -3.03 -28.85 1.48
CA ASN A 168 -4.18 -28.07 1.90
C ASN A 168 -4.74 -27.29 0.71
N TYR A 169 -6.06 -27.34 0.54
CA TYR A 169 -6.78 -26.53 -0.44
C TYR A 169 -7.83 -25.67 0.28
N ASN A 170 -7.74 -24.37 0.07
CA ASN A 170 -8.72 -23.40 0.56
C ASN A 170 -9.31 -22.64 -0.63
N ASN A 171 -10.60 -22.38 -0.55
CA ASN A 171 -11.27 -21.48 -1.48
C ASN A 171 -12.09 -20.44 -0.70
N SER A 172 -12.33 -19.31 -1.34
CA SER A 172 -13.17 -18.25 -0.79
C SER A 172 -13.94 -17.58 -1.92
N PHE A 173 -15.26 -17.52 -1.74
CA PHE A 173 -16.17 -16.79 -2.60
C PHE A 173 -16.71 -15.60 -1.82
N ARG A 174 -16.62 -14.39 -2.40
CA ARG A 174 -16.96 -13.15 -1.73
C ARG A 174 -17.92 -12.34 -2.56
N ILE A 175 -18.87 -11.71 -1.89
CA ILE A 175 -19.73 -10.67 -2.47
C ILE A 175 -19.39 -9.38 -1.73
N SER A 176 -18.96 -8.37 -2.49
CA SER A 176 -18.62 -7.06 -1.95
C SER A 176 -19.63 -6.02 -2.40
N THR A 177 -20.00 -5.11 -1.50
CA THR A 177 -20.92 -4.00 -1.76
C THR A 177 -20.25 -2.68 -1.43
N PRO A 178 -20.51 -1.59 -2.18
CA PRO A 178 -20.03 -0.27 -1.81
C PRO A 178 -20.71 0.18 -0.50
N ILE A 179 -19.92 0.79 0.41
CA ILE A 179 -20.40 1.16 1.74
C ILE A 179 -20.70 2.66 1.90
N ASN A 180 -20.14 3.50 1.07
CA ASN A 180 -20.25 4.97 1.16
C ASN A 180 -20.61 5.56 -0.21
N MET A 181 -21.74 5.13 -0.79
CA MET A 181 -22.25 5.74 -2.02
C MET A 181 -22.91 7.09 -1.67
N PRO A 182 -22.54 8.18 -2.34
CA PRO A 182 -23.22 9.44 -2.19
C PRO A 182 -24.69 9.33 -2.62
N GLU A 183 -25.58 9.97 -1.89
CA GLU A 183 -26.97 10.14 -2.30
C GLU A 183 -27.08 11.29 -3.29
N MET A 184 -27.76 11.06 -4.41
CA MET A 184 -28.01 12.09 -5.41
C MET A 184 -29.41 12.65 -5.24
N MET A 185 -29.55 13.97 -5.35
CA MET A 185 -30.88 14.60 -5.36
C MET A 185 -31.67 14.13 -6.60
N ASP A 186 -32.98 13.99 -6.46
CA ASP A 186 -33.84 13.86 -7.62
C ASP A 186 -33.87 15.16 -8.44
N SER A 187 -34.29 15.05 -9.70
CA SER A 187 -34.23 16.17 -10.66
C SER A 187 -35.08 17.38 -10.25
N TYR A 188 -36.25 17.15 -9.66
CA TYR A 188 -37.11 18.24 -9.20
C TYR A 188 -36.54 19.00 -7.98
N THR A 189 -36.06 18.25 -7.00
CA THR A 189 -35.39 18.83 -5.82
C THR A 189 -34.15 19.62 -6.22
N PHE A 190 -33.35 19.07 -7.14
CA PHE A 190 -32.18 19.73 -7.71
C PHE A 190 -32.56 21.04 -8.44
N ALA A 191 -33.62 21.01 -9.27
CA ALA A 191 -34.08 22.20 -9.98
C ALA A 191 -34.54 23.30 -9.02
N ASN A 192 -35.25 22.96 -7.95
CA ASN A 192 -35.63 23.90 -6.90
C ASN A 192 -34.41 24.52 -6.22
N PHE A 193 -33.42 23.69 -5.87
CA PHE A 193 -32.18 24.15 -5.27
C PHE A 193 -31.44 25.16 -6.17
N MET A 194 -31.29 24.84 -7.44
CA MET A 194 -30.61 25.69 -8.43
C MET A 194 -31.38 27.00 -8.69
N ASN A 195 -32.71 26.94 -8.82
CA ASN A 195 -33.54 28.12 -9.00
C ASN A 195 -33.46 29.04 -7.76
N SER A 196 -33.52 28.48 -6.54
CA SER A 196 -33.37 29.23 -5.31
C SER A 196 -32.03 29.93 -5.21
N GLY A 197 -30.95 29.22 -5.58
CA GLY A 197 -29.59 29.78 -5.63
C GLY A 197 -29.50 30.97 -6.61
N SER A 198 -30.04 30.81 -7.83
CA SER A 198 -30.05 31.85 -8.86
C SER A 198 -30.83 33.08 -8.43
N LEU A 199 -32.05 32.89 -7.91
CA LEU A 199 -32.89 33.98 -7.42
C LEU A 199 -32.25 34.75 -6.26
N ASN A 200 -31.60 34.04 -5.33
CA ASN A 200 -30.89 34.68 -4.21
C ASN A 200 -29.71 35.56 -4.66
N GLN A 201 -29.12 35.24 -5.82
CA GLN A 201 -28.06 36.06 -6.44
C GLN A 201 -28.63 37.20 -7.32
N GLY A 202 -29.94 37.34 -7.42
CA GLY A 202 -30.59 38.31 -8.29
C GLY A 202 -30.71 37.90 -9.77
N GLY A 203 -30.48 36.59 -10.04
CA GLY A 203 -30.66 35.98 -11.37
C GLY A 203 -32.15 35.61 -11.66
N GLY A 204 -32.40 35.03 -12.84
CA GLY A 204 -33.70 34.46 -13.22
C GLY A 204 -33.79 32.95 -12.87
N LEU A 205 -34.95 32.36 -13.19
CA LEU A 205 -35.12 30.89 -13.10
C LEU A 205 -34.22 30.21 -14.11
N ILE A 206 -33.44 29.22 -13.64
CA ILE A 206 -32.66 28.33 -14.49
C ILE A 206 -33.58 27.29 -15.15
N PHE A 207 -34.48 26.72 -14.33
CA PHE A 207 -35.49 25.76 -14.75
C PHE A 207 -36.86 26.42 -14.72
N THR A 208 -37.59 26.36 -15.83
CA THR A 208 -38.95 26.93 -15.92
C THR A 208 -39.92 26.06 -15.13
N GLU A 209 -41.06 26.68 -14.70
CA GLU A 209 -42.11 25.95 -14.00
C GLU A 209 -42.68 24.80 -14.81
N ASP A 210 -42.82 24.99 -16.11
CA ASP A 210 -43.27 23.93 -17.03
C ASP A 210 -42.32 22.75 -17.06
N LEU A 211 -41.02 23.01 -17.14
CA LEU A 211 -39.98 21.95 -17.11
C LEU A 211 -39.96 21.22 -15.77
N MET A 212 -40.13 21.97 -14.69
CA MET A 212 -40.19 21.35 -13.35
C MET A 212 -41.43 20.48 -13.18
N ARG A 213 -42.54 20.86 -13.79
CA ARG A 213 -43.76 20.03 -13.86
C ARG A 213 -43.52 18.73 -14.67
N GLU A 214 -42.81 18.83 -15.80
CA GLU A 214 -42.43 17.65 -16.57
C GLU A 214 -41.47 16.72 -15.78
N MET A 215 -40.56 17.24 -14.96
CA MET A 215 -39.73 16.43 -14.05
C MET A 215 -40.58 15.64 -13.07
N LEU A 216 -41.63 16.26 -12.48
CA LEU A 216 -42.54 15.56 -11.57
C LEU A 216 -43.34 14.49 -12.31
N ASN A 217 -43.87 14.81 -13.50
CA ASN A 217 -44.62 13.87 -14.34
C ASN A 217 -43.75 12.66 -14.69
N TRP A 218 -42.47 12.92 -15.06
CA TRP A 218 -41.51 11.89 -15.42
C TRP A 218 -41.20 10.96 -14.22
N GLN A 219 -40.97 11.53 -13.05
CA GLN A 219 -40.76 10.76 -11.83
C GLN A 219 -42.01 9.93 -11.43
N ALA A 220 -43.19 10.54 -11.50
CA ALA A 220 -44.47 9.85 -11.21
C ALA A 220 -44.75 8.70 -12.18
N ALA A 221 -44.29 8.79 -13.42
CA ALA A 221 -44.39 7.74 -14.44
C ALA A 221 -43.30 6.64 -14.29
N GLY A 222 -42.43 6.75 -13.27
CA GLY A 222 -41.28 5.83 -13.12
C GLY A 222 -40.17 6.04 -14.14
N GLY A 223 -40.10 7.21 -14.75
CA GLY A 223 -39.07 7.58 -15.70
C GLY A 223 -37.69 7.71 -15.05
N GLY A 224 -36.66 7.16 -15.68
CA GLY A 224 -35.29 7.09 -15.18
C GLY A 224 -34.29 7.84 -16.07
N SER A 225 -33.19 7.18 -16.35
CA SER A 225 -31.98 7.72 -17.00
C SER A 225 -32.00 7.68 -18.54
N THR A 226 -33.05 7.16 -19.17
CA THR A 226 -33.19 7.10 -20.63
C THR A 226 -34.41 7.85 -21.08
N GLY A 227 -34.29 8.75 -22.04
CA GLY A 227 -35.35 9.68 -22.40
C GLY A 227 -35.37 10.91 -21.48
N GLY A 228 -36.52 11.57 -21.31
CA GLY A 228 -36.61 12.78 -20.46
C GLY A 228 -35.89 14.00 -21.04
N VAL A 229 -35.78 14.06 -22.33
CA VAL A 229 -35.23 15.20 -23.07
C VAL A 229 -35.96 15.30 -24.41
N LYS A 230 -36.16 16.51 -24.93
CA LYS A 230 -36.67 16.67 -26.29
C LYS A 230 -35.68 16.07 -27.26
N ALA A 231 -36.18 15.16 -28.10
CA ALA A 231 -35.45 14.79 -29.28
C ALA A 231 -35.32 16.05 -30.13
N SER A 232 -34.13 16.59 -30.23
CA SER A 232 -33.89 17.78 -31.02
C SER A 232 -33.99 17.40 -32.49
N SER A 233 -34.85 18.08 -33.25
CA SER A 233 -34.91 17.89 -34.71
C SER A 233 -33.58 18.21 -35.39
N ASN A 234 -32.65 18.88 -34.73
CA ASN A 234 -31.34 19.26 -35.25
C ASN A 234 -30.15 18.74 -34.40
N GLY A 235 -30.39 17.94 -33.35
CA GLY A 235 -29.38 17.24 -32.56
C GLY A 235 -28.26 18.09 -31.97
N GLN A 236 -28.43 19.39 -31.90
CA GLN A 236 -27.39 20.33 -31.55
C GLN A 236 -27.38 20.55 -30.02
N TRP A 237 -26.88 19.57 -29.32
CA TRP A 237 -26.50 19.72 -27.93
C TRP A 237 -25.49 20.88 -27.79
N GLY A 238 -25.77 21.84 -26.88
CA GLY A 238 -24.91 23.00 -26.65
C GLY A 238 -25.38 24.30 -27.29
N LYS A 239 -26.46 24.29 -28.07
CA LYS A 239 -27.20 25.54 -28.36
C LYS A 239 -28.17 25.86 -27.22
N PRO A 240 -28.43 27.16 -26.90
CA PRO A 240 -29.30 27.54 -25.77
C PRO A 240 -30.68 26.88 -25.78
N GLU A 241 -31.26 26.64 -26.96
CA GLU A 241 -32.55 25.98 -27.14
C GLU A 241 -32.52 24.44 -26.94
N TYR A 242 -31.32 23.84 -26.89
CA TYR A 242 -31.11 22.39 -26.75
C TYR A 242 -30.08 22.08 -25.68
N ASP A 243 -29.81 23.03 -24.78
CA ASP A 243 -28.92 22.78 -23.64
C ASP A 243 -29.54 21.73 -22.74
N PRO A 244 -28.94 20.54 -22.64
CA PRO A 244 -29.51 19.45 -21.84
C PRO A 244 -29.54 19.78 -20.33
N PHE A 245 -28.72 20.71 -19.85
CA PHE A 245 -28.77 21.16 -18.46
C PHE A 245 -30.11 21.85 -18.15
N THR A 246 -30.62 22.67 -19.05
CA THR A 246 -31.78 23.51 -18.79
C THR A 246 -33.04 23.07 -19.51
N THR A 247 -32.97 22.03 -20.36
CA THR A 247 -34.12 21.57 -21.17
C THR A 247 -34.49 20.10 -20.93
N ALA A 248 -33.70 19.34 -20.22
CA ALA A 248 -33.98 17.94 -19.91
C ALA A 248 -34.77 17.80 -18.60
N TRP A 249 -35.64 16.78 -18.53
CA TRP A 249 -36.51 16.49 -17.40
C TRP A 249 -36.38 15.04 -16.91
N ALA A 250 -35.29 14.32 -17.25
CA ALA A 250 -35.01 12.98 -16.76
C ALA A 250 -34.87 12.96 -15.23
N ASN A 251 -34.75 11.77 -14.66
CA ASN A 251 -34.41 11.59 -13.24
C ASN A 251 -33.34 10.53 -13.13
N THR A 252 -32.09 10.95 -13.26
CA THR A 252 -30.92 10.09 -13.36
C THR A 252 -30.16 10.07 -12.05
N ASN A 253 -30.05 8.93 -11.41
CA ASN A 253 -29.03 8.69 -10.38
C ASN A 253 -27.75 8.21 -11.08
N TRP A 254 -26.81 9.11 -11.31
CA TRP A 254 -25.58 8.83 -12.02
C TRP A 254 -24.70 7.79 -11.32
N TYR A 255 -24.78 7.69 -9.99
CA TYR A 255 -24.05 6.67 -9.24
C TYR A 255 -24.60 5.27 -9.54
N ASP A 256 -25.92 5.10 -9.65
CA ASP A 256 -26.56 3.82 -10.00
C ASP A 256 -26.32 3.42 -11.46
N GLU A 257 -26.06 4.40 -12.32
CA GLU A 257 -25.68 4.13 -13.72
C GLU A 257 -24.23 3.71 -13.87
N VAL A 258 -23.35 4.18 -12.98
CA VAL A 258 -21.92 3.91 -13.03
C VAL A 258 -21.53 2.67 -12.21
N TYR A 259 -22.13 2.47 -11.03
CA TYR A 259 -21.70 1.45 -10.09
C TYR A 259 -22.71 0.31 -9.93
N LYS A 260 -22.19 -0.88 -9.70
CA LYS A 260 -22.94 -2.06 -9.28
C LYS A 260 -23.29 -1.97 -7.80
N SER A 261 -24.43 -2.50 -7.40
CA SER A 261 -24.80 -2.68 -5.99
C SER A 261 -23.95 -3.76 -5.30
N SER A 262 -23.41 -4.71 -6.07
CA SER A 262 -22.52 -5.75 -5.56
C SER A 262 -21.61 -6.31 -6.66
N THR A 263 -20.48 -6.85 -6.28
CA THR A 263 -19.54 -7.55 -7.15
C THR A 263 -19.08 -8.86 -6.54
N PHE A 264 -18.75 -9.82 -7.39
CA PHE A 264 -18.29 -11.16 -7.01
C PHE A 264 -16.78 -11.26 -7.14
N SER A 265 -16.14 -11.98 -6.20
CA SER A 265 -14.73 -12.32 -6.23
C SER A 265 -14.54 -13.76 -5.77
N GLN A 266 -13.55 -14.43 -6.34
CA GLN A 266 -13.17 -15.79 -5.98
C GLN A 266 -11.67 -15.93 -5.75
N GLU A 267 -11.30 -16.77 -4.82
CA GLU A 267 -9.91 -17.05 -4.50
C GLU A 267 -9.71 -18.54 -4.24
N HIS A 268 -8.64 -19.08 -4.82
CA HIS A 268 -8.26 -20.48 -4.68
C HIS A 268 -6.81 -20.57 -4.24
N ASN A 269 -6.54 -21.27 -3.15
CA ASN A 269 -5.22 -21.49 -2.62
C ASN A 269 -4.94 -22.98 -2.45
N VAL A 270 -3.83 -23.44 -3.00
CA VAL A 270 -3.30 -24.79 -2.78
C VAL A 270 -1.94 -24.65 -2.13
N SER A 271 -1.72 -25.32 -1.01
CA SER A 271 -0.43 -25.35 -0.37
C SER A 271 -0.01 -26.76 0.03
N LEU A 272 1.27 -27.01 0.04
CA LEU A 272 1.84 -28.25 0.52
C LEU A 272 3.02 -27.94 1.46
N ASN A 273 3.12 -28.67 2.55
CA ASN A 273 4.24 -28.62 3.46
C ASN A 273 4.64 -30.02 3.91
N GLY A 274 5.90 -30.18 4.26
CA GLY A 274 6.42 -31.45 4.73
C GLY A 274 7.92 -31.39 4.95
N GLY A 275 8.50 -32.51 5.34
CA GLY A 275 9.94 -32.57 5.48
C GLY A 275 10.44 -33.69 6.35
N SER A 276 11.76 -33.87 6.31
CA SER A 276 12.55 -34.75 7.15
C SER A 276 13.36 -33.95 8.19
N ASP A 277 14.26 -34.60 8.89
CA ASP A 277 15.25 -33.95 9.76
C ASP A 277 16.27 -33.12 8.98
N ILE A 278 16.48 -33.45 7.70
CA ILE A 278 17.49 -32.82 6.84
C ILE A 278 16.88 -31.68 6.04
N VAL A 279 15.68 -31.88 5.45
CA VAL A 279 15.05 -30.91 4.57
C VAL A 279 13.57 -30.75 4.92
N ALA A 280 13.15 -29.52 5.12
CA ALA A 280 11.75 -29.14 5.22
C ALA A 280 11.39 -28.21 4.06
N TYR A 281 10.18 -28.35 3.52
CA TYR A 281 9.73 -27.58 2.37
C TYR A 281 8.30 -27.09 2.52
N TYR A 282 8.03 -25.94 1.90
CA TYR A 282 6.70 -25.35 1.75
C TYR A 282 6.56 -24.90 0.30
N ALA A 283 5.41 -25.14 -0.30
CA ALA A 283 5.05 -24.52 -1.57
C ALA A 283 3.57 -24.15 -1.57
N SER A 284 3.22 -23.03 -2.22
CA SER A 284 1.84 -22.62 -2.42
C SER A 284 1.62 -22.01 -3.80
N PHE A 285 0.40 -22.15 -4.28
CA PHE A 285 -0.14 -21.46 -5.44
C PHE A 285 -1.47 -20.82 -5.04
N ASN A 286 -1.62 -19.53 -5.34
CA ASN A 286 -2.86 -18.79 -5.11
C ASN A 286 -3.29 -18.10 -6.40
N TYR A 287 -4.57 -18.18 -6.68
CA TYR A 287 -5.27 -17.44 -7.72
C TYR A 287 -6.41 -16.64 -7.11
N LEU A 288 -6.42 -15.33 -7.34
CA LEU A 288 -7.49 -14.41 -6.99
C LEU A 288 -8.06 -13.81 -8.27
N ASP A 289 -9.38 -13.82 -8.40
CA ASP A 289 -10.13 -13.09 -9.43
C ASP A 289 -11.13 -12.17 -8.71
N GLN A 290 -10.88 -10.87 -8.80
CA GLN A 290 -11.64 -9.83 -8.11
C GLN A 290 -12.33 -8.92 -9.12
N GLY A 291 -13.65 -8.99 -9.17
CA GLY A 291 -14.46 -8.08 -9.98
C GLY A 291 -14.48 -6.68 -9.38
N GLY A 292 -14.49 -5.68 -10.25
CA GLY A 292 -14.66 -4.29 -9.85
C GLY A 292 -16.13 -3.88 -9.71
N LEU A 293 -16.35 -2.67 -9.24
CA LEU A 293 -17.67 -2.14 -8.95
C LEU A 293 -18.31 -1.38 -10.12
N LEU A 294 -17.64 -1.23 -11.27
CA LEU A 294 -18.23 -0.54 -12.42
C LEU A 294 -19.35 -1.37 -13.07
N LYS A 295 -20.52 -0.77 -13.20
CA LYS A 295 -21.66 -1.25 -14.00
C LYS A 295 -21.46 -0.87 -15.47
N ALA A 296 -21.04 0.37 -15.68
CA ALA A 296 -20.68 0.88 -17.00
C ALA A 296 -19.17 0.67 -17.24
N GLY A 297 -18.82 0.02 -18.34
CA GLY A 297 -17.45 -0.41 -18.59
C GLY A 297 -17.13 -1.73 -17.87
N ASP A 298 -15.85 -2.05 -17.78
CA ASP A 298 -15.35 -3.29 -17.20
C ASP A 298 -14.07 -3.02 -16.42
N ASP A 299 -14.04 -3.41 -15.14
CA ASP A 299 -12.88 -3.29 -14.27
C ASP A 299 -12.70 -4.56 -13.43
N GLY A 300 -11.46 -4.91 -13.16
CA GLY A 300 -11.13 -6.09 -12.39
C GLY A 300 -9.65 -6.24 -12.10
N LEU A 301 -9.35 -7.21 -11.24
CA LEU A 301 -8.00 -7.58 -10.86
C LEU A 301 -7.87 -9.10 -10.81
N GLN A 302 -6.84 -9.64 -11.46
CA GLN A 302 -6.41 -11.02 -11.28
C GLN A 302 -5.01 -11.05 -10.67
N ARG A 303 -4.83 -11.89 -9.65
CA ARG A 303 -3.56 -12.07 -8.98
C ARG A 303 -3.17 -13.54 -8.92
N TYR A 304 -1.94 -13.80 -9.31
CA TYR A 304 -1.31 -15.12 -9.24
C TYR A 304 -0.10 -15.03 -8.29
N ASN A 305 -0.08 -15.89 -7.26
CA ASN A 305 1.05 -16.00 -6.36
C ASN A 305 1.61 -17.42 -6.40
N VAL A 306 2.92 -17.53 -6.48
CA VAL A 306 3.66 -18.79 -6.31
C VAL A 306 4.71 -18.57 -5.23
N THR A 307 4.70 -19.40 -4.20
CA THR A 307 5.72 -19.38 -3.15
C THR A 307 6.33 -20.76 -3.01
N ALA A 308 7.66 -20.83 -2.91
CA ALA A 308 8.37 -22.07 -2.58
C ALA A 308 9.50 -21.77 -1.60
N LYS A 309 9.60 -22.56 -0.53
CA LYS A 309 10.63 -22.46 0.50
C LYS A 309 11.25 -23.82 0.77
N ILE A 310 12.56 -23.83 0.96
CA ILE A 310 13.35 -25.01 1.35
C ILE A 310 14.25 -24.59 2.51
N ASN A 311 14.20 -25.34 3.60
CA ASN A 311 15.08 -25.21 4.74
C ASN A 311 15.86 -26.53 4.87
N ALA A 312 17.18 -26.47 4.72
CA ALA A 312 18.06 -27.65 4.73
C ALA A 312 19.12 -27.56 5.84
N ASN A 313 19.17 -28.56 6.68
CA ASN A 313 20.25 -28.77 7.65
C ASN A 313 21.37 -29.56 6.95
N LEU A 314 22.33 -28.85 6.32
CA LEU A 314 23.41 -29.49 5.56
C LEU A 314 24.38 -30.24 6.47
N THR A 315 24.68 -29.66 7.61
CA THR A 315 25.47 -30.24 8.70
C THR A 315 24.91 -29.75 10.04
N PRO A 316 25.34 -30.29 11.19
CA PRO A 316 24.91 -29.79 12.51
C PRO A 316 25.23 -28.31 12.74
N TRP A 317 26.23 -27.76 12.06
CA TRP A 317 26.68 -26.37 12.21
C TRP A 317 26.35 -25.47 11.01
N LEU A 318 25.73 -26.01 9.93
CA LEU A 318 25.43 -25.27 8.69
C LEU A 318 23.99 -25.55 8.23
N LYS A 319 23.18 -24.50 8.19
CA LYS A 319 21.84 -24.54 7.62
C LYS A 319 21.79 -23.65 6.37
N PHE A 320 21.06 -24.09 5.37
CA PHE A 320 20.78 -23.35 4.16
C PHE A 320 19.26 -23.15 4.01
N ASN A 321 18.83 -21.91 3.83
CA ASN A 321 17.44 -21.60 3.55
C ASN A 321 17.34 -20.91 2.19
N TYR A 322 16.37 -21.31 1.41
CA TYR A 322 16.07 -20.68 0.14
C TYR A 322 14.57 -20.44 0.03
N SER A 323 14.20 -19.26 -0.44
CA SER A 323 12.81 -18.87 -0.69
C SER A 323 12.70 -18.17 -2.04
N THR A 324 11.70 -18.57 -2.81
CA THR A 324 11.29 -17.86 -4.02
C THR A 324 9.81 -17.52 -3.93
N ARG A 325 9.46 -16.30 -4.33
CA ARG A 325 8.08 -15.84 -4.41
C ARG A 325 7.90 -15.06 -5.70
N PHE A 326 6.92 -15.47 -6.48
CA PHE A 326 6.49 -14.78 -7.70
C PHE A 326 5.06 -14.28 -7.52
N THR A 327 4.81 -13.05 -7.94
CA THR A 327 3.47 -12.46 -7.95
C THR A 327 3.25 -11.79 -9.30
N ARG A 328 2.10 -12.09 -9.94
CA ARG A 328 1.58 -11.36 -11.07
C ARG A 328 0.25 -10.71 -10.68
N ASN A 329 0.15 -9.43 -10.92
CA ASN A 329 -1.10 -8.67 -10.84
C ASN A 329 -1.45 -8.19 -12.24
N ASP A 330 -2.63 -8.57 -12.73
CA ASP A 330 -3.25 -8.06 -13.95
C ASP A 330 -4.46 -7.21 -13.55
N VAL A 331 -4.44 -5.93 -13.90
CA VAL A 331 -5.51 -4.98 -13.57
C VAL A 331 -5.99 -4.33 -14.85
N TRP A 332 -7.30 -4.29 -15.04
CA TRP A 332 -7.91 -3.61 -16.18
C TRP A 332 -9.02 -2.68 -15.72
N ARG A 333 -9.18 -1.58 -16.43
CA ARG A 333 -10.24 -0.59 -16.22
C ARG A 333 -10.43 0.31 -17.42
N PRO A 334 -11.55 1.04 -17.54
CA PRO A 334 -11.67 2.12 -18.50
C PRO A 334 -10.60 3.21 -18.29
N THR A 335 -10.08 3.78 -19.38
CA THR A 335 -9.07 4.85 -19.32
C THR A 335 -9.59 6.09 -18.60
N SER A 336 -10.87 6.41 -18.76
CA SER A 336 -11.53 7.53 -18.11
C SER A 336 -11.76 7.35 -16.60
N PHE A 337 -11.66 6.12 -16.09
CA PHE A 337 -11.84 5.84 -14.66
C PHE A 337 -10.56 6.20 -13.88
N ASN A 338 -10.46 7.43 -13.46
CA ASN A 338 -9.33 8.03 -12.75
C ASN A 338 -9.82 9.04 -11.70
N SER A 339 -8.90 9.74 -11.02
CA SER A 339 -9.27 10.73 -10.00
C SER A 339 -10.17 11.86 -10.49
N SER A 340 -9.99 12.30 -11.75
CA SER A 340 -10.84 13.32 -12.37
C SER A 340 -12.25 12.82 -12.65
N PHE A 341 -12.43 11.51 -12.85
CA PHE A 341 -13.74 10.90 -13.04
C PHE A 341 -14.65 11.07 -11.82
N TYR A 342 -14.13 10.87 -10.61
CA TYR A 342 -14.90 11.09 -9.40
C TYR A 342 -15.35 12.54 -9.23
N ASP A 343 -14.47 13.49 -9.54
CA ASP A 343 -14.80 14.91 -9.52
C ASP A 343 -15.88 15.25 -10.57
N GLN A 344 -15.76 14.70 -11.77
CA GLN A 344 -16.74 14.89 -12.83
C GLN A 344 -18.09 14.28 -12.46
N LEU A 345 -18.12 13.07 -11.94
CA LEU A 345 -19.35 12.38 -11.55
C LEU A 345 -20.12 13.13 -10.45
N GLY A 346 -19.39 13.68 -9.45
CA GLY A 346 -20.04 14.41 -8.35
C GLY A 346 -20.44 15.84 -8.67
N ARG A 347 -19.76 16.51 -9.62
CA ARG A 347 -19.90 17.94 -9.86
C ARG A 347 -20.50 18.28 -11.21
N ALA A 348 -20.18 17.53 -12.26
CA ALA A 348 -20.55 17.86 -13.63
C ALA A 348 -21.77 17.11 -14.14
N THR A 349 -22.34 16.17 -13.40
CA THR A 349 -23.55 15.45 -13.79
C THR A 349 -24.76 15.97 -13.01
N TRP A 350 -25.80 16.36 -13.75
CA TRP A 350 -27.04 16.85 -13.18
C TRP A 350 -28.13 15.77 -13.26
N PRO A 351 -28.97 15.62 -12.22
CA PRO A 351 -29.95 14.53 -12.17
C PRO A 351 -31.07 14.68 -13.22
N ASN A 352 -31.33 15.87 -13.73
CA ASN A 352 -32.31 16.08 -14.79
C ASN A 352 -31.83 15.63 -16.18
N MET A 353 -30.53 15.32 -16.31
CA MET A 353 -29.96 14.90 -17.59
C MET A 353 -30.04 13.38 -17.75
N PRO A 354 -30.53 12.87 -18.88
CA PRO A 354 -30.52 11.45 -19.14
C PRO A 354 -29.14 10.96 -19.59
N VAL A 355 -28.84 9.67 -19.37
CA VAL A 355 -27.67 9.00 -19.95
C VAL A 355 -27.82 8.87 -21.46
N LYS A 356 -29.03 8.52 -21.91
CA LYS A 356 -29.36 8.38 -23.34
C LYS A 356 -30.65 9.12 -23.67
N ASP A 357 -30.70 9.62 -24.90
CA ASP A 357 -31.87 10.21 -25.47
C ASP A 357 -32.95 9.15 -25.81
N PRO A 358 -34.16 9.54 -26.27
CA PRO A 358 -35.20 8.61 -26.67
C PRO A 358 -34.82 7.68 -27.84
N ASN A 359 -33.82 8.05 -28.63
CA ASN A 359 -33.34 7.25 -29.79
C ASN A 359 -32.19 6.30 -29.40
N GLY A 360 -31.75 6.32 -28.12
CA GLY A 360 -30.69 5.47 -27.62
C GLY A 360 -29.26 6.00 -27.75
N TYR A 361 -29.09 7.23 -28.22
CA TYR A 361 -27.79 7.89 -28.29
C TYR A 361 -27.41 8.50 -26.95
N TYR A 362 -26.12 8.49 -26.61
CA TYR A 362 -25.62 9.16 -25.42
C TYR A 362 -25.79 10.66 -25.47
N THR A 363 -26.29 11.24 -24.40
CA THR A 363 -26.47 12.69 -24.30
C THR A 363 -25.14 13.39 -24.03
N ASN A 364 -24.98 14.58 -24.57
CA ASN A 364 -23.88 15.48 -24.25
C ASN A 364 -24.25 16.31 -23.00
N ASN A 365 -23.50 16.19 -21.93
CA ASN A 365 -23.71 16.99 -20.70
C ASN A 365 -22.75 18.18 -20.59
N GLY A 366 -22.35 18.74 -21.73
CA GLY A 366 -21.50 19.92 -21.79
C GLY A 366 -20.00 19.64 -21.72
N TRP A 367 -19.61 18.47 -21.18
CA TRP A 367 -18.22 18.01 -21.13
C TRP A 367 -18.08 16.68 -21.87
N THR A 368 -18.61 15.64 -21.26
CA THR A 368 -18.69 14.30 -21.83
C THR A 368 -19.65 13.48 -20.99
N ASN A 369 -20.35 12.54 -21.57
CA ASN A 369 -21.18 11.62 -20.82
C ASN A 369 -20.28 10.60 -20.08
N PRO A 370 -20.30 10.56 -18.73
CA PRO A 370 -19.40 9.69 -17.97
C PRO A 370 -19.62 8.21 -18.26
N VAL A 371 -20.87 7.79 -18.47
CA VAL A 371 -21.20 6.38 -18.81
C VAL A 371 -20.65 6.04 -20.20
N GLN A 372 -20.81 6.94 -21.18
CA GLN A 372 -20.24 6.76 -22.53
C GLN A 372 -18.72 6.62 -22.47
N ASN A 373 -18.05 7.49 -21.71
CA ASN A 373 -16.59 7.46 -21.57
C ASN A 373 -16.10 6.15 -20.94
N LEU A 374 -16.83 5.60 -19.97
CA LEU A 374 -16.47 4.31 -19.37
C LEU A 374 -16.63 3.15 -20.34
N VAL A 375 -17.64 3.20 -21.22
CA VAL A 375 -17.94 2.10 -22.16
C VAL A 375 -17.12 2.19 -23.43
N GLU A 376 -16.99 3.41 -24.01
CA GLU A 376 -16.43 3.64 -25.34
C GLU A 376 -15.05 4.31 -25.33
N GLY A 377 -14.66 4.98 -24.22
CA GLY A 377 -13.49 5.87 -24.16
C GLY A 377 -12.13 5.18 -24.13
N GLY A 378 -12.09 3.85 -24.20
CA GLY A 378 -10.86 3.06 -24.21
C GLY A 378 -10.57 2.34 -22.91
N LYS A 379 -9.47 1.56 -22.90
CA LYS A 379 -9.10 0.68 -21.77
C LYS A 379 -7.65 0.90 -21.36
N ARG A 380 -7.41 0.77 -20.05
CA ARG A 380 -6.11 0.71 -19.43
C ARG A 380 -5.90 -0.67 -18.82
N ASN A 381 -4.86 -1.37 -19.28
CA ASN A 381 -4.42 -2.66 -18.75
C ASN A 381 -3.04 -2.46 -18.10
N ALA A 382 -2.88 -2.89 -16.87
CA ALA A 382 -1.62 -2.84 -16.14
C ALA A 382 -1.26 -4.24 -15.67
N GLN A 383 -0.08 -4.71 -16.04
CA GLN A 383 0.47 -5.98 -15.56
C GLN A 383 1.74 -5.71 -14.76
N THR A 384 1.83 -6.27 -13.57
CA THR A 384 3.01 -6.16 -12.73
C THR A 384 3.45 -7.54 -12.28
N ASP A 385 4.65 -7.92 -12.74
CA ASP A 385 5.34 -9.14 -12.35
C ASP A 385 6.42 -8.82 -11.32
N ARG A 386 6.42 -9.52 -10.21
CA ARG A 386 7.44 -9.37 -9.18
C ARG A 386 7.99 -10.73 -8.73
N LEU A 387 9.30 -10.87 -8.85
CA LEU A 387 10.03 -12.08 -8.43
C LEU A 387 10.95 -11.72 -7.27
N TYR A 388 10.84 -12.45 -6.17
CA TYR A 388 11.71 -12.36 -5.01
C TYR A 388 12.52 -13.66 -4.90
N GLN A 389 13.81 -13.51 -4.65
CA GLN A 389 14.76 -14.60 -4.44
C GLN A 389 15.55 -14.33 -3.16
N GLN A 390 15.52 -15.25 -2.23
CA GLN A 390 16.19 -15.12 -0.95
C GLN A 390 16.98 -16.40 -0.68
N ALA A 391 18.26 -16.24 -0.39
CA ALA A 391 19.15 -17.32 0.02
C ALA A 391 19.84 -16.94 1.32
N SER A 392 19.84 -17.83 2.30
CA SER A 392 20.49 -17.58 3.57
C SER A 392 21.30 -18.78 4.04
N LEU A 393 22.47 -18.49 4.58
CA LEU A 393 23.32 -19.43 5.30
C LEU A 393 23.30 -19.06 6.78
N VAL A 394 23.03 -20.06 7.63
CA VAL A 394 23.14 -19.95 9.09
C VAL A 394 24.26 -20.86 9.54
N ILE A 395 25.30 -20.28 10.11
CA ILE A 395 26.57 -20.95 10.42
C ILE A 395 26.79 -20.88 11.93
N GLU A 396 26.80 -22.01 12.61
CA GLU A 396 27.05 -22.14 14.05
C GLU A 396 28.31 -22.99 14.28
N PRO A 397 29.53 -22.44 14.08
CA PRO A 397 30.78 -23.20 14.19
C PRO A 397 31.11 -23.60 15.62
N ILE A 398 30.66 -22.82 16.59
CA ILE A 398 30.77 -23.03 18.03
C ILE A 398 29.39 -22.76 18.62
N LYS A 399 29.00 -23.56 19.61
CA LYS A 399 27.71 -23.44 20.29
C LYS A 399 27.44 -21.99 20.75
N ASN A 400 26.25 -21.48 20.44
CA ASN A 400 25.79 -20.13 20.74
C ASN A 400 26.47 -19.00 19.95
N TRP A 401 27.37 -19.29 19.02
CA TRP A 401 27.89 -18.30 18.09
C TRP A 401 27.34 -18.58 16.70
N ILE A 402 26.39 -17.74 16.29
CA ILE A 402 25.66 -17.91 15.03
C ILE A 402 25.99 -16.74 14.10
N THR A 403 26.36 -17.07 12.87
CA THR A 403 26.58 -16.10 11.80
C THR A 403 25.55 -16.33 10.69
N HIS A 404 24.93 -15.25 10.25
CA HIS A 404 23.97 -15.23 9.16
C HIS A 404 24.56 -14.50 7.95
N VAL A 405 24.40 -15.09 6.78
CA VAL A 405 24.69 -14.47 5.49
C VAL A 405 23.43 -14.56 4.66
N GLU A 406 22.80 -13.43 4.38
CA GLU A 406 21.51 -13.35 3.69
C GLU A 406 21.67 -12.56 2.40
N PHE A 407 21.31 -13.18 1.30
CA PHE A 407 21.28 -12.58 -0.03
C PHE A 407 19.83 -12.51 -0.49
N ASN A 408 19.38 -11.29 -0.76
CA ASN A 408 18.02 -11.00 -1.20
C ASN A 408 18.07 -10.26 -2.54
N TYR A 409 17.32 -10.74 -3.51
CA TYR A 409 17.23 -10.12 -4.83
C TYR A 409 15.78 -10.08 -5.30
N SER A 410 15.32 -8.94 -5.81
CA SER A 410 14.03 -8.86 -6.48
C SER A 410 14.09 -8.16 -7.81
N ILE A 411 13.23 -8.63 -8.72
CA ILE A 411 12.96 -8.02 -10.00
C ILE A 411 11.47 -7.66 -10.03
N MET A 412 11.15 -6.42 -10.40
CA MET A 412 9.80 -6.01 -10.76
C MET A 412 9.81 -5.56 -12.22
N ASN A 413 8.85 -6.07 -12.98
CA ASN A 413 8.52 -5.58 -14.32
C ASN A 413 7.06 -5.15 -14.31
N SER A 414 6.80 -3.87 -14.55
CA SER A 414 5.45 -3.33 -14.69
C SER A 414 5.28 -2.81 -16.09
N SER A 415 4.19 -3.20 -16.75
CA SER A 415 3.81 -2.73 -18.09
C SER A 415 2.39 -2.19 -18.03
N VAL A 416 2.21 -0.96 -18.48
CA VAL A 416 0.89 -0.34 -18.63
C VAL A 416 0.64 -0.14 -20.11
N LYS A 417 -0.53 -0.54 -20.55
CA LYS A 417 -1.04 -0.27 -21.91
C LYS A 417 -2.38 0.44 -21.81
N GLU A 418 -2.45 1.63 -22.36
CA GLU A 418 -3.62 2.49 -22.27
C GLU A 418 -4.03 2.96 -23.65
N THR A 419 -5.29 2.75 -23.96
CA THR A 419 -5.92 3.32 -25.18
C THR A 419 -6.89 4.41 -24.77
N SER A 420 -6.86 5.53 -25.48
CA SER A 420 -7.92 6.52 -25.45
C SER A 420 -8.61 6.51 -26.82
N ILE A 421 -9.90 6.36 -26.79
CA ILE A 421 -10.76 6.35 -27.99
C ILE A 421 -11.70 7.55 -27.87
N PRO A 422 -11.84 8.41 -28.92
CA PRO A 422 -12.81 9.48 -28.90
C PRO A 422 -14.23 8.93 -28.78
N THR A 423 -15.06 9.61 -28.01
CA THR A 423 -16.49 9.34 -27.95
C THR A 423 -17.22 10.32 -28.88
N TYR A 424 -18.37 9.92 -29.40
CA TYR A 424 -19.08 10.65 -30.41
C TYR A 424 -20.50 10.98 -29.95
N ASN A 425 -20.90 12.25 -30.15
CA ASN A 425 -22.27 12.67 -29.98
C ASN A 425 -22.99 12.60 -31.33
N HIS A 426 -24.27 12.26 -31.28
CA HIS A 426 -25.10 12.07 -32.45
C HIS A 426 -26.35 12.94 -32.33
N ASP A 427 -26.88 13.36 -33.46
CA ASP A 427 -28.23 13.93 -33.54
C ASP A 427 -29.30 12.82 -33.51
N VAL A 428 -30.56 13.23 -33.59
CA VAL A 428 -31.71 12.30 -33.55
C VAL A 428 -31.80 11.41 -34.79
N GLU A 429 -31.18 11.79 -35.88
CA GLU A 429 -31.07 11.01 -37.12
C GLU A 429 -29.87 10.08 -37.13
N GLY A 430 -29.00 10.16 -36.10
CA GLY A 430 -27.78 9.37 -35.99
C GLY A 430 -26.56 9.96 -36.69
N ASN A 431 -26.64 11.22 -37.14
CA ASN A 431 -25.50 11.92 -37.74
C ASN A 431 -24.51 12.35 -36.63
N LEU A 432 -23.23 12.23 -36.91
CA LEU A 432 -22.17 12.67 -36.00
C LEU A 432 -22.18 14.21 -35.90
N ILE A 433 -22.33 14.74 -34.69
CA ILE A 433 -22.34 16.19 -34.43
C ILE A 433 -21.10 16.70 -33.68
N ASP A 434 -20.48 15.88 -32.90
CA ASP A 434 -19.27 16.25 -32.15
C ASP A 434 -18.45 15.02 -31.75
N THR A 435 -17.17 15.26 -31.42
CA THR A 435 -16.25 14.25 -30.92
C THR A 435 -15.56 14.73 -29.65
N HIS A 436 -15.53 13.89 -28.66
CA HIS A 436 -14.83 14.18 -27.40
C HIS A 436 -13.61 13.26 -27.19
N GLY A 437 -12.54 13.86 -26.73
CA GLY A 437 -11.31 13.15 -26.41
C GLY A 437 -10.32 13.10 -27.59
N THR A 438 -9.15 12.57 -27.29
CA THR A 438 -8.05 12.40 -28.26
C THR A 438 -7.72 10.93 -28.39
N SER A 439 -7.66 10.45 -29.66
CA SER A 439 -7.24 9.07 -29.92
C SER A 439 -5.76 8.89 -29.71
N TYR A 440 -5.37 8.01 -28.77
CA TYR A 440 -3.97 7.62 -28.59
C TYR A 440 -3.81 6.21 -28.03
N LEU A 441 -2.66 5.63 -28.31
CA LEU A 441 -2.11 4.47 -27.61
C LEU A 441 -0.92 4.94 -26.79
N TYR A 442 -0.94 4.66 -25.50
CA TYR A 442 0.16 4.86 -24.57
C TYR A 442 0.62 3.52 -24.02
N GLN A 443 1.92 3.34 -23.97
CA GLN A 443 2.52 2.19 -23.29
C GLN A 443 3.71 2.65 -22.48
N ASP A 444 3.82 2.17 -21.25
CA ASP A 444 5.01 2.32 -20.44
C ASP A 444 5.52 0.98 -19.88
N GLN A 445 6.78 0.99 -19.53
CA GLN A 445 7.45 -0.11 -18.84
C GLN A 445 8.33 0.43 -17.74
N THR A 446 8.18 -0.13 -16.54
CA THR A 446 9.04 0.11 -15.40
C THR A 446 9.71 -1.19 -15.01
N LYS A 447 11.05 -1.16 -14.94
CA LYS A 447 11.85 -2.28 -14.43
C LYS A 447 12.61 -1.86 -13.19
N GLU A 448 12.46 -2.63 -12.11
CA GLU A 448 13.21 -2.44 -10.88
C GLU A 448 14.05 -3.68 -10.58
N ASN A 449 15.29 -3.44 -10.16
CA ASN A 449 16.14 -4.46 -9.62
C ASN A 449 16.61 -4.01 -8.23
N TYR A 450 16.33 -4.82 -7.23
CA TYR A 450 16.71 -4.57 -5.86
C TYR A 450 17.57 -5.70 -5.34
N LEU A 451 18.69 -5.35 -4.77
CA LEU A 451 19.64 -6.27 -4.13
C LEU A 451 19.85 -5.82 -2.69
N ASN A 452 19.78 -6.76 -1.76
CA ASN A 452 20.12 -6.56 -0.36
C ASN A 452 21.02 -7.70 0.11
N LEU A 453 22.10 -7.34 0.78
CA LEU A 453 23.02 -8.28 1.42
C LEU A 453 23.12 -7.92 2.90
N ASN A 454 22.84 -8.89 3.77
CA ASN A 454 22.99 -8.81 5.22
C ASN A 454 24.02 -9.84 5.67
N ILE A 455 24.97 -9.40 6.46
CA ILE A 455 25.93 -10.28 7.11
C ILE A 455 25.96 -9.86 8.59
N TYR A 456 25.56 -10.76 9.47
CA TYR A 456 25.59 -10.48 10.91
C TYR A 456 25.94 -11.72 11.70
N SER A 457 26.55 -11.48 12.85
CA SER A 457 27.01 -12.51 13.76
C SER A 457 26.53 -12.20 15.17
N GLU A 458 26.03 -13.20 15.85
CA GLU A 458 25.54 -13.09 17.23
C GLU A 458 26.18 -14.14 18.13
N TYR A 459 26.46 -13.72 19.35
CA TYR A 459 26.95 -14.60 20.40
C TYR A 459 26.09 -14.43 21.65
N SER A 460 25.61 -15.56 22.18
CA SER A 460 24.76 -15.60 23.37
C SER A 460 25.43 -16.40 24.48
N GLN A 461 25.46 -15.86 25.70
CA GLN A 461 26.03 -16.52 26.85
C GLN A 461 25.17 -16.31 28.08
N SER A 462 24.99 -17.40 28.84
CA SER A 462 24.37 -17.35 30.17
C SER A 462 25.44 -17.61 31.24
N PHE A 463 25.49 -16.74 32.27
CA PHE A 463 26.39 -16.84 33.39
C PHE A 463 25.60 -17.13 34.68
N ASN A 464 26.01 -18.12 35.44
CA ASN A 464 25.38 -18.51 36.69
C ASN A 464 23.87 -18.77 36.61
N ASN A 465 23.34 -19.12 35.44
CA ASN A 465 21.91 -19.27 35.15
C ASN A 465 21.05 -18.03 35.52
N ALA A 466 21.67 -16.88 35.70
CA ALA A 466 21.02 -15.65 36.14
C ALA A 466 21.22 -14.48 35.16
N HIS A 467 22.40 -14.38 34.58
CA HIS A 467 22.76 -13.30 33.68
C HIS A 467 22.82 -13.82 32.26
N ASN A 468 21.90 -13.39 31.42
CA ASN A 468 21.88 -13.73 30.00
C ASN A 468 22.29 -12.51 29.18
N ALA A 469 23.32 -12.66 28.36
CA ALA A 469 23.82 -11.63 27.51
C ALA A 469 23.85 -12.12 26.06
N LYS A 470 23.42 -11.27 25.12
CA LYS A 470 23.49 -11.52 23.67
C LYS A 470 24.06 -10.29 22.99
N VAL A 471 25.12 -10.48 22.23
CA VAL A 471 25.75 -9.42 21.42
C VAL A 471 25.59 -9.78 19.96
N MET A 472 25.22 -8.80 19.14
CA MET A 472 25.11 -8.92 17.70
C MET A 472 25.87 -7.78 17.03
N LEU A 473 26.62 -8.09 15.98
CA LEU A 473 27.26 -7.12 15.10
C LEU A 473 26.95 -7.48 13.64
N GLY A 474 26.71 -6.49 12.83
CA GLY A 474 26.33 -6.74 11.44
C GLY A 474 26.63 -5.62 10.48
N PHE A 475 26.54 -5.98 9.22
CA PHE A 475 26.64 -5.11 8.06
C PHE A 475 25.49 -5.38 7.09
N GLN A 476 24.92 -4.34 6.53
CA GLN A 476 23.86 -4.40 5.53
C GLN A 476 24.21 -3.47 4.37
N THR A 477 23.89 -3.89 3.15
CA THR A 477 23.96 -3.02 1.97
C THR A 477 22.77 -3.28 1.05
N GLU A 478 22.33 -2.22 0.39
CA GLU A 478 21.22 -2.25 -0.56
C GLU A 478 21.61 -1.52 -1.85
N ASP A 479 21.11 -2.00 -2.97
CA ASP A 479 21.28 -1.40 -4.29
C ASP A 479 19.95 -1.49 -5.05
N MET A 480 19.33 -0.35 -5.33
CA MET A 480 18.08 -0.25 -6.06
C MET A 480 18.32 0.47 -7.38
N LYS A 481 17.95 -0.18 -8.47
CA LYS A 481 17.98 0.40 -9.82
C LYS A 481 16.59 0.35 -10.41
N GLN A 482 16.12 1.47 -10.95
CA GLN A 482 14.88 1.59 -11.69
C GLN A 482 15.15 2.14 -13.08
N GLU A 483 14.52 1.56 -14.08
CA GLU A 483 14.50 2.01 -15.48
C GLU A 483 13.04 2.17 -15.90
N PHE A 484 12.73 3.28 -16.52
CA PHE A 484 11.41 3.61 -17.03
C PHE A 484 11.52 4.00 -18.50
N SER A 485 10.58 3.52 -19.31
CA SER A 485 10.39 3.94 -20.69
C SER A 485 8.92 4.08 -21.01
N SER A 486 8.57 5.02 -21.86
CA SER A 486 7.18 5.22 -22.33
C SER A 486 7.13 5.63 -23.78
N THR A 487 6.04 5.28 -24.44
CA THR A 487 5.73 5.70 -25.81
C THR A 487 4.25 6.05 -25.90
N LYS A 488 3.94 7.16 -26.57
CA LYS A 488 2.57 7.56 -26.90
C LYS A 488 2.48 7.92 -28.37
N LYS A 489 1.53 7.31 -29.07
CA LYS A 489 1.27 7.58 -30.49
C LYS A 489 -0.22 7.79 -30.71
N TYR A 490 -0.56 8.71 -31.57
CA TYR A 490 -1.92 9.16 -31.80
C TYR A 490 -2.61 8.46 -32.98
N GLY A 491 -3.96 8.53 -33.02
CA GLY A 491 -4.75 8.00 -34.09
C GLY A 491 -4.91 6.48 -34.06
N VAL A 492 -5.46 5.92 -32.98
CA VAL A 492 -5.80 4.49 -32.91
C VAL A 492 -6.87 4.16 -33.95
N MET A 493 -6.56 3.26 -34.87
CA MET A 493 -7.48 2.90 -35.97
C MET A 493 -8.53 1.88 -35.50
N MET A 494 -8.14 0.94 -34.61
CA MET A 494 -8.98 -0.15 -34.14
C MET A 494 -8.81 -0.33 -32.63
N GLY A 495 -9.83 -0.01 -31.85
CA GLY A 495 -9.82 -0.16 -30.40
C GLY A 495 -9.58 -1.59 -29.90
N GLY A 496 -10.00 -2.60 -30.69
CA GLY A 496 -9.77 -4.01 -30.40
C GLY A 496 -8.35 -4.52 -30.69
N MET A 497 -7.54 -3.77 -31.46
CA MET A 497 -6.16 -4.10 -31.81
C MET A 497 -5.21 -2.92 -31.52
N PRO A 498 -4.97 -2.60 -30.27
CA PRO A 498 -4.17 -1.44 -29.88
C PRO A 498 -2.67 -1.72 -29.99
N TYR A 499 -2.13 -1.67 -31.19
CA TYR A 499 -0.71 -1.78 -31.47
C TYR A 499 -0.21 -0.50 -32.17
N PHE A 500 1.05 -0.12 -31.94
CA PHE A 500 1.63 1.10 -32.50
C PHE A 500 1.63 1.11 -34.04
N ASP A 501 1.72 -0.06 -34.66
CA ASP A 501 1.66 -0.20 -36.12
C ASP A 501 0.26 0.06 -36.67
N VAL A 502 -0.77 -0.05 -35.83
CA VAL A 502 -2.18 0.20 -36.17
C VAL A 502 -2.63 1.59 -35.67
N THR A 503 -1.72 2.57 -35.74
CA THR A 503 -1.99 3.98 -35.40
C THR A 503 -1.59 4.88 -36.54
N THR A 504 -2.43 5.87 -36.89
CA THR A 504 -2.21 6.76 -38.03
C THR A 504 -1.12 7.81 -37.82
N GLY A 505 -0.86 8.19 -36.54
CA GLY A 505 0.00 9.33 -36.20
C GLY A 505 -0.70 10.68 -36.41
N LEU A 506 -2.04 10.69 -36.52
CA LEU A 506 -2.83 11.90 -36.68
C LEU A 506 -3.62 12.25 -35.43
N ASP A 507 -3.89 13.53 -35.22
CA ASP A 507 -4.83 14.01 -34.20
C ASP A 507 -6.29 13.86 -34.66
N GLY A 508 -7.25 14.28 -33.83
CA GLY A 508 -8.68 14.22 -34.14
C GLY A 508 -9.10 15.12 -35.33
N GLN A 509 -8.26 16.07 -35.75
CA GLN A 509 -8.48 16.94 -36.88
C GLN A 509 -7.74 16.45 -38.14
N GLY A 510 -7.06 15.32 -38.09
CA GLY A 510 -6.31 14.75 -39.21
C GLY A 510 -4.91 15.36 -39.41
N ASN A 511 -4.42 16.17 -38.46
CA ASN A 511 -3.08 16.74 -38.57
C ASN A 511 -2.03 15.75 -38.03
N PRO A 512 -0.84 15.69 -38.63
CA PRO A 512 0.25 14.87 -38.13
C PRO A 512 0.64 15.25 -36.69
N LYS A 513 0.66 14.28 -35.77
CA LYS A 513 1.08 14.47 -34.42
C LYS A 513 2.27 13.57 -34.09
N ALA A 514 3.38 14.18 -33.64
CA ALA A 514 4.60 13.46 -33.35
C ALA A 514 4.39 12.40 -32.25
N THR A 515 5.07 11.27 -32.40
CA THR A 515 5.16 10.24 -31.37
C THR A 515 5.92 10.81 -30.17
N GLU A 516 5.34 10.71 -29.00
CA GLU A 516 6.00 11.06 -27.75
C GLU A 516 6.74 9.83 -27.20
N ALA A 517 8.00 9.98 -26.89
CA ALA A 517 8.79 8.93 -26.24
C ALA A 517 9.52 9.52 -25.03
N GLY A 518 9.54 8.79 -23.95
CA GLY A 518 10.19 9.20 -22.71
C GLY A 518 10.93 8.04 -22.05
N GLY A 519 11.90 8.37 -21.22
CA GLY A 519 12.61 7.38 -20.43
C GLY A 519 13.53 8.02 -19.42
N ASN A 520 13.76 7.31 -18.32
CA ASN A 520 14.74 7.69 -17.31
C ASN A 520 15.30 6.46 -16.60
N GLY A 521 16.45 6.66 -15.95
CA GLY A 521 17.05 5.66 -15.09
C GLY A 521 17.46 6.29 -13.76
N LYS A 522 17.19 5.57 -12.67
CA LYS A 522 17.51 6.00 -11.31
C LYS A 522 18.19 4.87 -10.56
N ARG A 523 19.11 5.21 -9.66
CA ARG A 523 19.79 4.23 -8.81
C ARG A 523 20.14 4.87 -7.47
N TRP A 524 19.92 4.14 -6.38
CA TRP A 524 20.44 4.52 -5.06
C TRP A 524 21.08 3.32 -4.38
N LYS A 525 21.99 3.60 -3.44
CA LYS A 525 22.66 2.59 -2.64
C LYS A 525 22.70 3.03 -1.18
N THR A 526 22.65 2.04 -0.29
CA THR A 526 22.87 2.22 1.14
C THR A 526 23.92 1.27 1.66
N ALA A 527 24.54 1.64 2.75
CA ALA A 527 25.38 0.75 3.55
C ALA A 527 25.21 1.11 5.02
N GLY A 528 25.13 0.12 5.89
CA GLY A 528 24.93 0.33 7.31
C GLY A 528 25.68 -0.70 8.15
N PHE A 529 26.30 -0.23 9.23
CA PHE A 529 26.88 -1.07 10.29
C PHE A 529 25.96 -1.00 11.49
N PHE A 530 25.70 -2.15 12.12
CA PHE A 530 24.83 -2.18 13.27
C PHE A 530 25.33 -3.11 14.35
N GLY A 531 24.97 -2.80 15.59
CA GLY A 531 25.22 -3.64 16.75
C GLY A 531 24.05 -3.61 17.73
N ARG A 532 23.83 -4.71 18.40
CA ARG A 532 22.83 -4.88 19.45
C ARG A 532 23.44 -5.58 20.65
N LEU A 533 23.12 -5.09 21.82
CA LEU A 533 23.39 -5.74 23.09
C LEU A 533 22.06 -5.96 23.82
N ASN A 534 21.73 -7.23 24.08
CA ASN A 534 20.64 -7.59 24.95
C ASN A 534 21.21 -8.13 26.27
N TYR A 535 20.64 -7.72 27.38
CA TYR A 535 20.95 -8.21 28.68
C TYR A 535 19.68 -8.52 29.49
N ASP A 536 19.68 -9.64 30.14
CA ASP A 536 18.58 -10.12 30.98
C ASP A 536 19.15 -10.66 32.30
N TYR A 537 18.59 -10.19 33.38
CA TYR A 537 18.87 -10.71 34.71
C TYR A 537 17.66 -11.44 35.29
N LEU A 538 17.73 -12.78 35.34
CA LEU A 538 16.68 -13.68 35.87
C LEU A 538 15.29 -13.47 35.20
N GLY A 539 15.20 -12.95 33.99
CA GLY A 539 13.93 -12.56 33.38
C GLY A 539 13.22 -11.36 34.03
N ARG A 540 13.85 -10.73 35.03
CA ARG A 540 13.30 -9.60 35.81
C ARG A 540 13.65 -8.25 35.21
N TYR A 541 14.95 -8.03 35.00
CA TYR A 541 15.47 -6.78 34.47
C TYR A 541 16.01 -7.03 33.08
N LEU A 542 15.42 -6.33 32.13
CA LEU A 542 15.74 -6.46 30.71
C LEU A 542 16.36 -5.15 30.24
N ALA A 543 17.42 -5.22 29.46
CA ALA A 543 18.02 -4.06 28.80
C ALA A 543 18.39 -4.38 27.36
N GLU A 544 18.14 -3.46 26.45
CA GLU A 544 18.56 -3.56 25.07
C GLU A 544 19.19 -2.22 24.62
N ILE A 545 20.33 -2.32 23.96
CA ILE A 545 21.02 -1.18 23.35
C ILE A 545 21.24 -1.52 21.88
N ASN A 546 20.77 -0.66 20.99
CA ASN A 546 21.06 -0.75 19.56
C ASN A 546 21.84 0.49 19.13
N MET A 547 22.82 0.28 18.27
CA MET A 547 23.60 1.33 17.64
C MET A 547 23.71 1.04 16.15
N ARG A 548 23.39 2.02 15.33
CA ARG A 548 23.50 1.87 13.87
C ARG A 548 24.14 3.09 13.24
N TYR A 549 24.94 2.85 12.22
CA TYR A 549 25.61 3.89 11.41
C TYR A 549 25.29 3.66 9.96
N ASP A 550 24.37 4.46 9.41
CA ASP A 550 23.82 4.32 8.08
C ASP A 550 24.32 5.39 7.12
N GLY A 551 24.68 4.99 5.92
CA GLY A 551 25.04 5.86 4.80
C GLY A 551 24.11 5.66 3.61
N SER A 552 23.67 6.78 3.00
CA SER A 552 22.82 6.77 1.81
C SER A 552 23.42 7.61 0.69
N SER A 553 23.43 7.07 -0.53
CA SER A 553 23.89 7.80 -1.72
C SER A 553 23.01 9.00 -2.09
N ARG A 554 21.80 9.08 -1.52
CA ARG A 554 20.81 10.16 -1.76
C ARG A 554 21.29 11.50 -1.24
N PHE A 555 22.21 11.51 -0.25
CA PHE A 555 22.77 12.70 0.37
C PHE A 555 24.19 13.00 -0.10
N ARG A 556 24.59 14.27 -0.01
CA ARG A 556 25.93 14.71 -0.35
C ARG A 556 26.98 14.09 0.59
N ARG A 557 28.22 14.03 0.12
CA ARG A 557 29.33 13.34 0.81
C ARG A 557 29.49 13.75 2.28
N GLY A 558 29.33 15.02 2.62
CA GLY A 558 29.42 15.53 4.00
C GLY A 558 28.27 15.22 4.92
N SER A 559 27.08 14.87 4.37
CA SER A 559 25.84 14.57 5.12
C SER A 559 25.33 13.15 4.86
N ARG A 560 26.19 12.29 4.30
CA ARG A 560 25.80 10.97 3.82
C ARG A 560 25.54 9.97 4.95
N TRP A 561 26.24 10.11 6.07
CA TRP A 561 26.24 9.17 7.17
C TRP A 561 25.54 9.72 8.39
N GLN A 562 24.72 8.88 9.04
CA GLN A 562 23.93 9.23 10.23
C GLN A 562 24.05 8.12 11.29
N TRP A 563 24.24 8.50 12.54
CA TRP A 563 24.13 7.64 13.69
C TRP A 563 22.69 7.52 14.17
N SER A 564 22.29 6.31 14.55
CA SER A 564 20.95 5.99 15.05
C SER A 564 21.06 5.17 16.34
N PRO A 565 21.22 5.83 17.49
CA PRO A 565 21.26 5.15 18.79
C PRO A 565 19.84 4.85 19.31
N SER A 566 19.66 3.71 19.99
CA SER A 566 18.47 3.45 20.76
C SER A 566 18.75 2.59 21.98
N PHE A 567 17.92 2.73 23.02
CA PHE A 567 17.97 1.91 24.21
C PHE A 567 16.56 1.65 24.73
N SER A 568 16.40 0.50 25.39
CA SER A 568 15.16 0.16 26.09
C SER A 568 15.43 -0.63 27.35
N LEU A 569 14.56 -0.45 28.32
CA LEU A 569 14.59 -1.11 29.62
C LEU A 569 13.23 -1.74 29.90
N GLY A 570 13.25 -2.91 30.51
CA GLY A 570 12.06 -3.61 30.98
C GLY A 570 12.23 -4.11 32.39
N TRP A 571 11.19 -4.00 33.18
CA TRP A 571 11.13 -4.56 34.54
C TRP A 571 9.90 -5.44 34.66
N ASN A 572 10.12 -6.75 34.75
CA ASN A 572 9.10 -7.77 35.03
C ASN A 572 8.77 -7.82 36.53
N ILE A 573 7.90 -6.94 36.97
CA ILE A 573 7.50 -6.82 38.38
C ILE A 573 6.89 -8.12 38.89
N ALA A 574 6.10 -8.81 38.07
CA ALA A 574 5.48 -10.09 38.42
C ALA A 574 6.51 -11.23 38.70
N GLN A 575 7.78 -11.06 38.30
CA GLN A 575 8.86 -11.99 38.58
C GLN A 575 9.60 -11.70 39.90
N GLU A 576 9.23 -10.64 40.62
CA GLU A 576 9.86 -10.26 41.87
C GLU A 576 9.31 -11.09 43.05
N LYS A 577 10.19 -11.38 44.03
CA LYS A 577 9.80 -12.14 45.22
C LYS A 577 8.66 -11.51 46.02
N PHE A 578 8.61 -10.18 46.10
CA PHE A 578 7.54 -9.49 46.79
C PHE A 578 6.17 -9.59 46.07
N TRP A 579 6.15 -10.05 44.81
CA TRP A 579 4.93 -10.21 44.02
C TRP A 579 4.34 -11.62 44.10
N GLU A 580 5.06 -12.59 44.69
CA GLU A 580 4.66 -14.03 44.73
C GLU A 580 3.23 -14.23 45.26
N SER A 581 2.81 -13.45 46.28
CA SER A 581 1.45 -13.52 46.82
C SER A 581 0.34 -12.98 45.88
N LEU A 582 0.69 -12.25 44.88
CA LEU A 582 -0.23 -11.64 43.90
C LEU A 582 -0.25 -12.38 42.56
N THR A 583 0.60 -13.39 42.36
CA THR A 583 0.76 -14.08 41.08
C THR A 583 -0.52 -14.75 40.59
N ASP A 584 -1.36 -15.27 41.51
CA ASP A 584 -2.64 -15.89 41.15
C ASP A 584 -3.65 -14.85 40.60
N ILE A 585 -3.53 -13.59 41.01
CA ILE A 585 -4.43 -12.50 40.59
C ILE A 585 -3.84 -11.75 39.39
N ALA A 586 -2.55 -11.39 39.50
CA ALA A 586 -1.83 -10.59 38.49
C ALA A 586 -0.51 -11.32 38.16
N ASN A 587 -0.61 -12.26 37.23
CA ASN A 587 0.49 -13.12 36.82
C ASN A 587 1.46 -12.46 35.81
N THR A 588 1.09 -11.35 35.26
CA THR A 588 1.96 -10.54 34.38
C THR A 588 1.82 -9.06 34.73
N LEU A 589 2.94 -8.45 35.06
CA LEU A 589 3.08 -7.00 35.16
C LEU A 589 4.52 -6.64 34.78
N LYS A 590 4.66 -5.91 33.63
CA LYS A 590 5.97 -5.49 33.14
C LYS A 590 5.92 -4.00 32.78
N LEU A 591 6.84 -3.23 33.29
CA LEU A 591 7.08 -1.84 32.88
C LEU A 591 8.13 -1.79 31.80
N ARG A 592 7.96 -0.87 30.85
CA ARG A 592 8.86 -0.66 29.71
C ARG A 592 9.14 0.83 29.51
N VAL A 593 10.39 1.16 29.21
CA VAL A 593 10.79 2.50 28.79
C VAL A 593 11.74 2.35 27.61
N SER A 594 11.51 3.11 26.56
CA SER A 594 12.39 3.12 25.41
C SER A 594 12.65 4.53 24.87
N TYR A 595 13.82 4.69 24.26
CA TYR A 595 14.24 5.86 23.51
C TYR A 595 14.96 5.41 22.25
N GLY A 596 14.72 6.10 21.14
CA GLY A 596 15.50 5.89 19.92
C GLY A 596 15.51 7.12 19.04
N GLU A 597 16.63 7.28 18.31
CA GLU A 597 16.82 8.28 17.28
C GLU A 597 17.12 7.58 15.95
N LEU A 598 16.39 7.95 14.88
CA LEU A 598 16.51 7.40 13.54
C LEU A 598 16.56 8.53 12.51
N GLY A 599 17.44 8.40 11.52
CA GLY A 599 17.40 9.27 10.34
C GLY A 599 16.33 8.79 9.35
N ASN A 600 15.66 9.72 8.66
CA ASN A 600 14.73 9.40 7.58
C ASN A 600 15.40 9.62 6.22
N GLN A 601 15.53 8.56 5.43
CA GLN A 601 16.01 8.64 4.03
C GLN A 601 14.87 8.51 2.99
N ASN A 602 13.63 8.33 3.43
CA ASN A 602 12.47 8.10 2.55
C ASN A 602 12.05 9.41 1.89
N THR A 603 12.73 9.78 0.81
CA THR A 603 12.46 10.97 0.02
C THR A 603 11.79 10.58 -1.31
N THR A 604 10.80 11.36 -1.76
CA THR A 604 10.12 11.16 -3.06
C THR A 604 11.09 11.34 -4.22
N ALA A 605 11.93 12.38 -4.15
CA ALA A 605 13.05 12.54 -5.07
C ALA A 605 14.24 11.69 -4.61
N TRP A 606 14.82 10.88 -5.51
CA TRP A 606 15.95 10.03 -5.14
C TRP A 606 17.22 10.81 -4.80
N TYR A 607 17.39 11.99 -5.38
CA TYR A 607 18.55 12.85 -5.16
C TYR A 607 18.12 14.30 -4.89
N PRO A 608 17.43 14.58 -3.76
CA PRO A 608 16.89 15.91 -3.47
C PRO A 608 17.97 16.97 -3.23
N THR A 609 19.21 16.51 -3.02
CA THR A 609 20.37 17.38 -2.70
C THR A 609 21.22 17.74 -3.90
N TYR A 610 20.88 17.28 -5.10
CA TYR A 610 21.63 17.54 -6.32
C TYR A 610 20.80 18.38 -7.29
N ARG A 611 21.42 19.37 -7.89
CA ARG A 611 20.83 20.16 -8.96
C ARG A 611 21.01 19.43 -10.28
N ASP A 612 19.96 19.22 -10.99
CA ASP A 612 19.94 18.59 -12.31
C ASP A 612 20.09 19.60 -13.44
N MET A 613 20.37 19.10 -14.63
CA MET A 613 20.30 19.84 -15.89
C MET A 613 19.08 19.34 -16.66
N ILE A 614 18.18 20.25 -16.97
CA ILE A 614 16.97 19.96 -17.72
C ILE A 614 17.26 20.12 -19.19
N LEU A 615 17.23 19.01 -19.93
CA LEU A 615 17.39 19.02 -21.38
C LEU A 615 16.01 19.16 -22.05
N LYS A 616 15.87 20.12 -22.94
CA LYS A 616 14.64 20.37 -23.71
C LYS A 616 14.98 20.42 -25.19
N SER A 617 14.33 19.56 -25.97
CA SER A 617 14.48 19.57 -27.43
C SER A 617 13.62 20.67 -28.03
N SER A 618 14.15 21.35 -29.06
CA SER A 618 13.45 22.38 -29.85
C SER A 618 12.83 23.50 -29.01
N ASN A 619 13.50 23.90 -27.92
CA ASN A 619 12.97 24.86 -26.94
C ASN A 619 13.79 26.17 -26.83
N GLY A 620 14.72 26.39 -27.73
CA GLY A 620 15.47 27.66 -27.78
C GLY A 620 14.54 28.85 -28.05
N THR A 621 14.88 30.00 -27.47
CA THR A 621 14.16 31.26 -27.70
C THR A 621 14.55 31.97 -29.02
N TRP A 622 15.51 31.40 -29.72
CA TRP A 622 16.01 31.87 -31.00
C TRP A 622 15.93 30.77 -32.08
N LEU A 623 16.05 31.13 -33.30
CA LEU A 623 16.14 30.20 -34.44
C LEU A 623 17.60 30.08 -34.88
N GLN A 624 18.04 28.84 -35.06
CA GLN A 624 19.30 28.51 -35.75
C GLN A 624 18.95 27.74 -37.01
N ASP A 625 19.29 28.31 -38.15
CA ASP A 625 18.92 27.78 -39.49
C ASP A 625 17.43 27.48 -39.63
N GLY A 626 16.57 28.36 -39.09
CA GLY A 626 15.13 28.22 -39.11
C GLY A 626 14.53 27.25 -38.11
N VAL A 627 15.33 26.61 -37.28
CA VAL A 627 14.88 25.62 -36.28
C VAL A 627 15.23 26.09 -34.85
N LYS A 628 14.33 25.85 -33.90
CA LYS A 628 14.63 26.08 -32.48
C LYS A 628 15.67 25.07 -32.00
N PRO A 629 16.81 25.49 -31.46
CA PRO A 629 17.83 24.57 -30.96
C PRO A 629 17.39 23.85 -29.68
N ASN A 630 18.05 22.73 -29.41
CA ASN A 630 17.95 22.07 -28.11
C ASN A 630 18.60 22.94 -27.04
N THR A 631 18.00 23.01 -25.87
CA THR A 631 18.51 23.77 -24.72
C THR A 631 18.84 22.87 -23.56
N ALA A 632 19.78 23.30 -22.74
CA ALA A 632 20.08 22.73 -21.43
C ALA A 632 19.95 23.84 -20.38
N GLU A 633 19.02 23.67 -19.47
CA GLU A 633 18.75 24.63 -18.39
C GLU A 633 19.10 24.00 -17.03
N PRO A 634 19.75 24.75 -16.14
CA PRO A 634 19.93 24.26 -14.78
C PRO A 634 18.56 24.17 -14.08
N GLY A 635 18.29 23.05 -13.44
CA GLY A 635 17.09 22.88 -12.62
C GLY A 635 17.02 23.86 -11.45
N ASN A 636 16.01 23.72 -10.60
CA ASN A 636 15.80 24.57 -9.43
C ASN A 636 17.02 24.61 -8.51
N LEU A 637 17.20 25.73 -7.80
CA LEU A 637 18.22 25.81 -6.77
C LEU A 637 17.98 24.78 -5.67
N VAL A 638 19.07 24.14 -5.24
CA VAL A 638 19.05 23.15 -4.15
C VAL A 638 19.98 23.64 -3.04
N SER A 639 19.51 23.60 -1.80
CA SER A 639 20.33 23.96 -0.65
C SER A 639 21.46 22.94 -0.45
N ASN A 640 22.66 23.45 -0.23
CA ASN A 640 23.81 22.61 0.12
C ASN A 640 23.72 22.03 1.53
N SER A 641 22.89 22.61 2.41
CA SER A 641 22.65 22.18 3.79
C SER A 641 21.55 21.14 3.94
N LEU A 642 20.88 20.75 2.85
CA LEU A 642 19.86 19.71 2.89
C LEU A 642 20.44 18.39 3.42
N THR A 643 19.82 17.86 4.48
CA THR A 643 20.30 16.69 5.20
C THR A 643 19.11 15.83 5.68
N TRP A 644 19.39 14.78 6.44
CA TRP A 644 18.45 13.88 7.02
C TRP A 644 17.41 14.58 7.90
N GLU A 645 16.16 14.14 7.81
CA GLU A 645 15.20 14.32 8.89
C GLU A 645 15.56 13.38 10.03
N LYS A 646 15.40 13.80 11.27
CA LYS A 646 15.67 13.01 12.47
C LYS A 646 14.40 12.75 13.25
N VAL A 647 14.11 11.48 13.47
CA VAL A 647 12.95 11.05 14.26
C VAL A 647 13.41 10.53 15.61
N ARG A 648 12.99 11.19 16.69
CA ARG A 648 13.29 10.83 18.07
C ARG A 648 12.00 10.42 18.76
N THR A 649 11.98 9.24 19.37
CA THR A 649 10.79 8.74 20.07
C THR A 649 11.14 8.32 21.49
N TRP A 650 10.34 8.80 22.45
CA TRP A 650 10.23 8.29 23.79
C TRP A 650 8.97 7.46 23.91
N ASP A 651 9.05 6.32 24.58
CA ASP A 651 7.91 5.44 24.83
C ASP A 651 7.98 4.91 26.27
N ILE A 652 6.86 4.97 26.97
CA ILE A 652 6.69 4.40 28.31
C ILE A 652 5.43 3.54 28.26
N GLY A 653 5.57 2.26 28.60
CA GLY A 653 4.46 1.33 28.53
C GLY A 653 4.46 0.33 29.67
N PHE A 654 3.32 -0.34 29.84
CA PHE A 654 3.21 -1.49 30.71
C PHE A 654 2.34 -2.57 30.10
N ASP A 655 2.76 -3.82 30.34
CA ASP A 655 1.99 -5.01 29.97
C ASP A 655 1.41 -5.63 31.23
N TYR A 656 0.16 -6.09 31.16
CA TYR A 656 -0.52 -6.71 32.30
C TYR A 656 -1.26 -7.99 31.91
N GLY A 657 -1.36 -8.91 32.87
CA GLY A 657 -2.13 -10.13 32.77
C GLY A 657 -2.72 -10.48 34.12
N PHE A 658 -4.05 -10.62 34.17
CA PHE A 658 -4.81 -10.95 35.37
C PHE A 658 -5.54 -12.28 35.18
N LEU A 659 -5.84 -12.94 36.35
CA LEU A 659 -6.66 -14.14 36.40
C LEU A 659 -6.13 -15.26 35.48
N SER A 660 -4.84 -15.62 35.64
CA SER A 660 -4.16 -16.60 34.80
C SER A 660 -4.21 -16.25 33.31
N ASN A 661 -3.91 -14.99 32.98
CA ASN A 661 -3.94 -14.40 31.62
C ASN A 661 -5.31 -14.42 30.91
N ARG A 662 -6.43 -14.57 31.64
CA ARG A 662 -7.77 -14.41 31.06
C ARG A 662 -8.07 -12.96 30.65
N LEU A 663 -7.43 -11.99 31.30
CA LEU A 663 -7.45 -10.58 30.93
C LEU A 663 -6.01 -10.12 30.73
N THR A 664 -5.64 -9.89 29.49
CA THR A 664 -4.31 -9.39 29.12
C THR A 664 -4.42 -8.09 28.36
N GLY A 665 -3.43 -7.23 28.49
CA GLY A 665 -3.38 -6.00 27.70
C GLY A 665 -2.03 -5.31 27.82
N SER A 666 -1.87 -4.25 27.02
CA SER A 666 -0.73 -3.35 27.07
C SER A 666 -1.20 -1.92 26.95
N PHE A 667 -0.48 -1.02 27.57
CA PHE A 667 -0.67 0.41 27.46
C PHE A 667 0.67 1.06 27.18
N ASP A 668 0.71 1.97 26.18
CA ASP A 668 1.89 2.73 25.81
C ASP A 668 1.54 4.22 25.72
N TYR A 669 2.42 5.07 26.26
CA TYR A 669 2.40 6.51 26.01
C TYR A 669 3.69 6.89 25.31
N TYR A 670 3.56 7.61 24.19
CA TYR A 670 4.72 7.99 23.38
C TYR A 670 4.74 9.48 23.04
N ILE A 671 5.96 9.98 22.86
CA ILE A 671 6.23 11.31 22.31
C ILE A 671 7.23 11.12 21.18
N ARG A 672 6.88 11.57 19.98
CA ARG A 672 7.74 11.56 18.80
C ARG A 672 8.03 12.99 18.36
N TYR A 673 9.30 13.27 18.12
CA TYR A 673 9.79 14.50 17.50
C TYR A 673 10.36 14.14 16.13
N THR A 674 9.89 14.82 15.08
CA THR A 674 10.49 14.77 13.73
C THR A 674 11.13 16.13 13.48
N ASP A 675 12.45 16.18 13.55
CA ASP A 675 13.22 17.39 13.46
C ASP A 675 13.90 17.52 12.09
N GLY A 676 14.05 18.76 11.64
CA GLY A 676 14.73 19.06 10.38
C GLY A 676 13.98 18.54 9.15
N MET A 677 12.66 18.56 9.16
CA MET A 677 11.86 18.28 7.97
C MET A 677 12.06 19.38 6.93
N VAL A 678 11.99 18.99 5.65
CA VAL A 678 12.04 19.94 4.55
C VAL A 678 10.72 20.72 4.53
N GLY A 679 10.81 22.01 4.78
CA GLY A 679 9.66 22.90 4.80
C GLY A 679 9.61 23.82 3.57
N PRO A 680 8.64 24.74 3.55
CA PRO A 680 8.52 25.74 2.48
C PRO A 680 9.82 26.52 2.31
N ALA A 681 10.10 26.85 1.05
CA ALA A 681 11.25 27.71 0.76
C ALA A 681 11.07 29.09 1.42
N PRO A 682 12.12 29.72 1.95
CA PRO A 682 12.03 31.06 2.47
C PRO A 682 11.65 32.04 1.34
N GLU A 683 10.86 33.05 1.67
CA GLU A 683 10.59 34.12 0.71
C GLU A 683 11.88 34.90 0.43
N LEU A 684 12.28 34.92 -0.81
CA LEU A 684 13.43 35.69 -1.30
C LEU A 684 12.95 36.69 -2.35
N PRO A 685 13.66 37.84 -2.49
CA PRO A 685 13.33 38.82 -3.50
C PRO A 685 13.31 38.23 -4.90
N SER A 686 12.34 38.64 -5.74
CA SER A 686 12.17 38.16 -7.13
C SER A 686 13.38 38.40 -8.04
N ILE A 687 14.27 39.31 -7.66
CA ILE A 687 15.53 39.57 -8.35
C ILE A 687 16.44 38.32 -8.40
N LEU A 688 16.20 37.32 -7.57
CA LEU A 688 16.91 36.05 -7.63
C LEU A 688 16.71 35.35 -9.00
N GLY A 689 15.59 35.65 -9.70
CA GLY A 689 15.28 35.09 -11.01
C GLY A 689 14.98 33.57 -11.01
N THR A 690 14.86 32.97 -9.85
CA THR A 690 14.54 31.54 -9.67
C THR A 690 13.87 31.30 -8.33
N SER A 691 13.24 30.15 -8.16
CA SER A 691 12.63 29.76 -6.89
C SER A 691 13.70 29.58 -5.80
N ALA A 692 13.39 30.03 -4.59
CA ALA A 692 14.25 29.82 -3.42
C ALA A 692 14.45 28.31 -3.14
N PRO A 693 15.64 27.87 -2.72
CA PRO A 693 15.87 26.49 -2.36
C PRO A 693 15.17 26.12 -1.07
N LYS A 694 14.57 24.93 -1.02
CA LYS A 694 14.01 24.35 0.18
C LYS A 694 15.09 24.02 1.20
N THR A 695 14.77 24.09 2.48
CA THR A 695 15.70 23.83 3.59
C THR A 695 15.05 22.98 4.66
N ASN A 696 15.86 22.38 5.55
CA ASN A 696 15.38 21.64 6.72
C ASN A 696 14.97 22.63 7.84
N ASN A 697 13.77 23.21 7.76
CA ASN A 697 13.31 24.32 8.62
C ASN A 697 11.99 24.04 9.36
N CYS A 698 11.48 22.81 9.29
CA CYS A 698 10.25 22.42 9.98
C CYS A 698 10.50 21.33 11.01
N ASN A 699 9.72 21.37 12.11
CA ASN A 699 9.72 20.32 13.12
C ASN A 699 8.27 19.94 13.46
N LEU A 700 8.06 18.66 13.78
CA LEU A 700 6.78 18.11 14.16
C LEU A 700 6.91 17.40 15.50
N ARG A 701 5.95 17.61 16.39
CA ARG A 701 5.78 16.82 17.60
C ARG A 701 4.45 16.10 17.56
N THR A 702 4.48 14.80 17.74
CA THR A 702 3.29 13.95 17.91
C THR A 702 3.36 13.22 19.22
N ASN A 703 2.23 13.10 19.91
CA ASN A 703 2.14 12.28 21.11
C ASN A 703 0.78 11.57 21.13
N GLY A 704 0.76 10.43 21.83
CA GLY A 704 -0.44 9.61 21.92
C GLY A 704 -0.26 8.46 22.90
N TRP A 705 -1.34 7.73 23.04
CA TRP A 705 -1.42 6.55 23.90
C TRP A 705 -2.21 5.44 23.18
#